data_76ba807d727ef225c72e4e61c1837858
#
_entry.id   76ba807d727ef225c72e4e61c1837858
#
_cell.length_a   1.000
_cell.length_b   1.000
_cell.length_c   1.000
_cell.angle_alpha   90.00
_cell.angle_beta   90.00
_cell.angle_gamma   90.00
#
_symmetry.space_group_name_H-M   'P 1'
#
loop_
_entity.id
_entity.type
_entity.pdbx_description
1 polymer ?
#
loop_
_entity_poly.entity_id
_entity_poly.type
_entity_poly.pdbx_seq_one_letter_code
_entity_poly.pdbx_strand_id
1 'polypeptide(L)'
;MKRFTLSLLAMTIASLSTSSWAALPSKPSISSGNDKFALVEIDQSATAYNDLVKVNNAANVVVEWNIWNGDTGTSAKVLMNGKQVWSGAAGASGKASFTVNKGGRYQTQVEVCNASGCTKSDSKLIIVADTDGSHLTPLVATPGEKNKTYSTHPNKIIGAYFPEWGVYDRNYSVDKIPAANMTHLLYGFIPICGGDGINDSLKTISNSFEALQRSCAGRQDFQVSIHDPWAAIQKPQKGVTAWDDPYKGNFGQLMALKLAHPNLKVLPSIGGWTLSDPFFFLGDKTKRDRFVASVREFLKTWKFFDGVDIDWEFPGGGGENPNLGSPQDKETYTALMRELRAMLTGLTAETGKTYMLTSAIGVGNDKIANVDYRTASQYLDNIFMMSYDFYGAWSMTDRGHQTALYAPQWKPDTQYTADNGLKLLLEQGVDPKKLVLGVAMYGRGWTGISGITNNNPFTGGQATGAVKGTWEPGVVDYRQIVNEYRNGSGWAYSYDETAEAPYLFKQSTGDLITYDDPRSVAAKGKYALSKGLAGMFAWEIDADNGEILNAMHESLMGGGDSGGGTPAPTPTPTNQPPVASATDQQVIGPSQVTLDGSASHDPEGGALTYAWSQTSGTTVTLSNKNTAKATFNAPATTTDKTYGFQLKVTDTGGLSSTANVQVLDKAPAPNHAPTVNAFEAITLQAGQQMNLHAQALDQDNDPLTYQWNVPAEFAPEGNNTADLSITAPDVTANQSFSISVSVSDGKTSTQQSVSVTVTPRQNDEPLPSPDPTPGPSPEPTPEPQPTPDDGTSGGGSAGGSCATPTDPNASKYPAWSASKVYNGGETVSYNNLAWKAKYWTQNNAPGFDSDPWQLVSQVKMSWRPDVVYNGGESTDYAGFQWKAKWWTKGDEPGKADVWVKGGVSDCK
;
A
#
# COMPACT_ATOMS: atom_id res chain seq x y z
N MET A 1 109.86 -15.01 23.04
CA MET A 1 109.91 -13.60 23.03
C MET A 1 108.92 -13.05 21.96
N LYS A 2 107.79 -12.68 22.34
CA LYS A 2 106.93 -11.65 21.68
C LYS A 2 105.67 -11.47 22.55
N ARG A 3 105.47 -10.28 23.04
CA ARG A 3 104.40 -9.88 23.93
C ARG A 3 103.13 -9.76 23.14
N PHE A 4 102.01 -10.34 23.66
CA PHE A 4 100.67 -10.10 23.22
C PHE A 4 100.06 -8.89 23.92
N THR A 5 99.62 -7.91 23.21
CA THR A 5 98.84 -6.79 23.70
C THR A 5 97.38 -7.04 23.50
N LEU A 6 96.56 -7.06 24.58
CA LEU A 6 95.10 -7.16 24.56
C LEU A 6 94.48 -5.76 24.25
N SER A 7 93.81 -5.63 23.20
CA SER A 7 92.94 -4.44 22.94
C SER A 7 91.57 -4.75 23.42
N LEU A 8 91.01 -3.99 24.37
CA LEU A 8 89.56 -3.96 24.77
C LEU A 8 88.83 -3.24 23.73
N LEU A 9 87.87 -3.99 23.14
CA LEU A 9 86.87 -3.41 22.19
C LEU A 9 85.57 -3.10 23.01
N ALA A 10 85.26 -1.82 23.19
CA ALA A 10 84.08 -1.35 23.82
C ALA A 10 82.93 -1.50 22.80
N MET A 11 81.97 -2.41 23.08
CA MET A 11 80.72 -2.51 22.34
C MET A 11 79.73 -1.40 22.80
N THR A 12 79.56 -0.38 21.96
CA THR A 12 78.45 0.57 22.07
C THR A 12 77.20 -0.14 21.64
N ILE A 13 76.30 -0.44 22.56
CA ILE A 13 74.93 -0.91 22.26
C ILE A 13 74.19 0.31 21.77
N ALA A 14 73.95 0.42 20.42
CA ALA A 14 73.01 1.31 19.85
C ALA A 14 71.61 0.76 20.12
N SER A 15 70.83 1.40 20.99
CA SER A 15 69.43 1.18 21.15
C SER A 15 68.72 1.57 19.87
N LEU A 16 68.41 0.58 19.04
CA LEU A 16 67.43 0.72 17.97
C LEU A 16 66.06 0.95 18.63
N SER A 17 65.63 2.19 18.73
CA SER A 17 64.23 2.52 18.95
C SER A 17 63.43 1.96 17.76
N THR A 18 62.84 0.80 17.94
CA THR A 18 61.75 0.35 17.04
C THR A 18 60.65 1.36 17.16
N SER A 19 60.58 2.31 16.20
CA SER A 19 59.36 3.06 15.99
C SER A 19 58.27 2.04 15.65
N SER A 20 57.46 1.68 16.64
CA SER A 20 56.25 0.95 16.41
C SER A 20 55.42 1.84 15.50
N TRP A 21 55.30 1.44 14.24
CA TRP A 21 54.32 2.06 13.34
C TRP A 21 52.95 1.80 14.02
N ALA A 22 52.33 2.87 14.48
CA ALA A 22 51.02 2.74 15.03
C ALA A 22 50.12 2.08 13.96
N ALA A 23 49.42 1.03 14.34
CA ALA A 23 48.50 0.37 13.42
C ALA A 23 47.36 1.32 13.01
N LEU A 24 46.76 1.07 11.87
CA LEU A 24 45.51 1.74 11.51
C LEU A 24 44.47 1.50 12.59
N PRO A 25 43.51 2.42 12.80
CA PRO A 25 42.37 2.18 13.69
C PRO A 25 41.64 0.93 13.30
N SER A 26 41.08 0.23 14.28
CA SER A 26 40.23 -0.93 14.05
C SER A 26 38.92 -0.49 13.37
N LYS A 27 38.34 -1.39 12.59
CA LYS A 27 37.13 -1.12 11.79
C LYS A 27 35.95 -0.79 12.71
N PRO A 28 35.35 0.41 12.60
CA PRO A 28 34.14 0.71 13.33
C PRO A 28 32.93 -0.07 12.79
N SER A 29 31.96 -0.41 13.65
CA SER A 29 30.69 -1.04 13.31
C SER A 29 29.58 -0.05 13.66
N ILE A 30 28.76 0.33 12.67
CA ILE A 30 27.59 1.17 12.90
C ILE A 30 26.52 0.32 13.58
N SER A 31 25.96 0.81 14.70
CA SER A 31 24.93 0.12 15.48
C SER A 31 23.68 -0.17 14.64
N SER A 32 23.01 -1.30 14.92
CA SER A 32 21.70 -1.63 14.35
C SER A 32 20.61 -0.75 15.00
N GLY A 33 19.59 -0.39 14.23
CA GLY A 33 18.50 0.49 14.68
C GLY A 33 18.72 1.96 14.30
N ASN A 34 17.67 2.77 14.39
CA ASN A 34 17.63 4.19 14.03
C ASN A 34 18.26 4.49 12.66
N ASP A 35 17.71 3.90 11.61
CA ASP A 35 18.16 4.11 10.23
C ASP A 35 17.11 4.80 9.33
N LYS A 36 15.91 5.09 9.90
CA LYS A 36 14.85 5.83 9.24
C LYS A 36 14.55 7.13 10.01
N PHE A 37 14.60 8.24 9.29
CA PHE A 37 14.31 9.59 9.77
C PHE A 37 13.34 10.24 8.79
N ALA A 38 12.64 11.31 9.18
CA ALA A 38 11.68 11.98 8.32
C ALA A 38 11.76 13.50 8.43
N LEU A 39 11.52 14.19 7.30
CA LEU A 39 11.31 15.64 7.24
C LEU A 39 9.87 16.01 7.62
N VAL A 40 8.92 15.13 7.31
CA VAL A 40 7.55 15.19 7.79
C VAL A 40 7.32 13.95 8.66
N GLU A 41 7.19 14.15 9.96
CA GLU A 41 6.91 13.06 10.89
C GLU A 41 5.41 12.78 10.90
N ILE A 42 5.04 11.49 10.86
CA ILE A 42 3.66 11.03 10.94
C ILE A 42 3.50 10.24 12.23
N ASP A 43 2.63 10.71 13.10
CA ASP A 43 2.18 9.92 14.26
C ASP A 43 1.16 8.88 13.79
N GLN A 44 1.60 7.62 13.68
CA GLN A 44 0.79 6.51 13.19
C GLN A 44 -0.41 6.16 14.10
N SER A 45 -0.50 6.75 15.27
CA SER A 45 -1.60 6.56 16.24
C SER A 45 -2.60 7.71 16.26
N ALA A 46 -2.25 8.85 15.66
CA ALA A 46 -3.09 10.04 15.65
C ALA A 46 -4.13 10.02 14.53
N THR A 47 -5.28 10.62 14.76
CA THR A 47 -6.34 10.83 13.77
C THR A 47 -6.53 12.32 13.43
N ALA A 48 -6.30 13.21 14.39
CA ALA A 48 -6.36 14.65 14.16
C ALA A 48 -5.17 15.09 13.29
N TYR A 49 -5.42 15.83 12.22
CA TYR A 49 -4.39 16.22 11.24
C TYR A 49 -3.20 16.95 11.88
N ASN A 50 -3.45 17.84 12.83
CA ASN A 50 -2.39 18.62 13.50
C ASN A 50 -1.50 17.76 14.41
N ASP A 51 -2.03 16.66 14.95
CA ASP A 51 -1.28 15.69 15.75
C ASP A 51 -0.62 14.64 14.86
N LEU A 52 -1.30 14.26 13.77
CA LEU A 52 -0.83 13.29 12.79
C LEU A 52 0.42 13.76 12.05
N VAL A 53 0.47 15.05 11.66
CA VAL A 53 1.47 15.58 10.74
C VAL A 53 2.32 16.66 11.40
N LYS A 54 3.62 16.41 11.49
CA LYS A 54 4.58 17.39 12.00
C LYS A 54 5.68 17.65 10.96
N VAL A 55 5.70 18.87 10.43
CA VAL A 55 6.68 19.30 9.42
C VAL A 55 7.92 19.85 10.10
N ASN A 56 9.09 19.32 9.76
CA ASN A 56 10.38 19.77 10.23
C ASN A 56 11.20 20.38 9.07
N ASN A 57 12.04 21.38 9.36
CA ASN A 57 12.93 21.96 8.37
C ASN A 57 14.11 21.05 8.02
N ALA A 58 14.46 20.13 8.91
CA ALA A 58 15.50 19.15 8.74
C ALA A 58 15.26 17.95 9.67
N ALA A 59 15.68 16.77 9.24
CA ALA A 59 15.69 15.57 10.06
C ALA A 59 16.97 15.54 10.93
N ASN A 60 16.82 15.23 12.21
CA ASN A 60 17.95 15.02 13.12
C ASN A 60 18.44 13.57 12.98
N VAL A 61 19.48 13.37 12.20
CA VAL A 61 20.08 12.05 11.98
C VAL A 61 21.07 11.74 13.09
N VAL A 62 20.93 10.56 13.66
CA VAL A 62 21.85 10.06 14.70
C VAL A 62 22.52 8.79 14.18
N VAL A 63 23.86 8.77 14.21
CA VAL A 63 24.67 7.61 13.85
C VAL A 63 25.50 7.22 15.06
N GLU A 64 25.31 5.99 15.53
CA GLU A 64 26.07 5.42 16.63
C GLU A 64 26.96 4.29 16.11
N TRP A 65 28.16 4.15 16.69
CA TRP A 65 29.09 3.09 16.31
C TRP A 65 29.89 2.57 17.49
N ASN A 66 30.41 1.36 17.34
CA ASN A 66 31.32 0.72 18.30
C ASN A 66 32.56 0.20 17.58
N ILE A 67 33.68 0.17 18.32
CA ILE A 67 34.91 -0.50 17.96
C ILE A 67 35.19 -1.53 19.06
N TRP A 68 34.97 -2.80 18.73
CA TRP A 68 34.95 -3.88 19.71
C TRP A 68 36.35 -4.23 20.24
N ASN A 69 37.38 -4.14 19.40
CA ASN A 69 38.76 -4.49 19.79
C ASN A 69 39.77 -3.60 19.05
N GLY A 70 40.92 -3.35 19.66
CA GLY A 70 42.06 -2.68 19.05
C GLY A 70 42.07 -1.15 19.18
N ASP A 71 42.79 -0.45 18.30
CA ASP A 71 42.92 1.01 18.31
C ASP A 71 41.62 1.71 17.89
N THR A 72 41.12 2.56 18.74
CA THR A 72 39.87 3.31 18.54
C THR A 72 40.05 4.61 17.72
N GLY A 73 41.27 4.95 17.32
CA GLY A 73 41.58 6.20 16.66
C GLY A 73 41.53 7.44 17.58
N THR A 74 41.80 8.61 17.01
CA THR A 74 41.79 9.92 17.72
C THR A 74 40.66 10.82 17.19
N SER A 75 40.22 10.62 15.95
CA SER A 75 39.17 11.39 15.31
C SER A 75 38.21 10.48 14.52
N ALA A 76 36.97 10.89 14.43
CA ALA A 76 35.94 10.21 13.66
C ALA A 76 35.21 11.18 12.71
N LYS A 77 34.74 10.65 11.57
CA LYS A 77 33.91 11.36 10.60
C LYS A 77 32.74 10.48 10.24
N VAL A 78 31.58 11.08 9.95
CA VAL A 78 30.45 10.41 9.28
C VAL A 78 30.39 10.89 7.85
N LEU A 79 30.35 9.94 6.93
CA LEU A 79 30.22 10.15 5.49
C LEU A 79 28.84 9.67 5.02
N MET A 80 28.08 10.53 4.32
CA MET A 80 26.85 10.15 3.63
C MET A 80 27.08 10.27 2.11
N ASN A 81 26.86 9.18 1.39
CA ASN A 81 27.21 9.08 -0.04
C ASN A 81 28.64 9.59 -0.34
N GLY A 82 29.59 9.22 0.54
CA GLY A 82 30.99 9.62 0.44
C GLY A 82 31.31 11.05 0.85
N LYS A 83 30.32 11.89 1.14
CA LYS A 83 30.50 13.28 1.56
C LYS A 83 30.48 13.39 3.10
N GLN A 84 31.47 14.07 3.68
CA GLN A 84 31.52 14.30 5.13
C GLN A 84 30.36 15.20 5.57
N VAL A 85 29.61 14.73 6.57
CA VAL A 85 28.46 15.44 7.18
C VAL A 85 28.68 15.75 8.66
N TRP A 86 29.60 15.05 9.31
CA TRP A 86 29.97 15.29 10.71
C TRP A 86 31.44 14.90 10.98
N SER A 87 32.05 15.51 11.98
CA SER A 87 33.33 15.08 12.54
C SER A 87 33.42 15.37 14.04
N GLY A 88 34.19 14.55 14.75
CA GLY A 88 34.41 14.67 16.18
C GLY A 88 35.55 13.78 16.68
N ALA A 89 35.70 13.65 18.00
CA ALA A 89 36.65 12.74 18.62
C ALA A 89 36.21 11.27 18.40
N ALA A 90 37.20 10.36 18.25
CA ALA A 90 36.95 8.94 18.20
C ALA A 90 37.04 8.32 19.60
N GLY A 91 36.48 7.12 19.78
CA GLY A 91 36.49 6.31 21.00
C GLY A 91 35.99 4.91 20.69
N ALA A 92 36.03 4.02 21.70
CA ALA A 92 35.51 2.65 21.59
C ALA A 92 33.99 2.61 21.21
N SER A 93 33.26 3.65 21.56
CA SER A 93 31.91 3.92 21.08
C SER A 93 31.80 5.39 20.71
N GLY A 94 30.93 5.72 19.77
CA GLY A 94 30.71 7.09 19.37
C GLY A 94 29.27 7.34 18.92
N LYS A 95 28.90 8.63 18.96
CA LYS A 95 27.60 9.12 18.53
C LYS A 95 27.78 10.43 17.77
N ALA A 96 27.28 10.46 16.55
CA ALA A 96 27.19 11.65 15.73
C ALA A 96 25.74 12.09 15.63
N SER A 97 25.48 13.37 15.82
CA SER A 97 24.17 13.98 15.57
C SER A 97 24.36 15.14 14.60
N PHE A 98 23.58 15.15 13.53
CA PHE A 98 23.64 16.19 12.50
C PHE A 98 22.29 16.28 11.79
N THR A 99 22.07 17.39 11.08
CA THR A 99 20.80 17.63 10.37
C THR A 99 20.92 17.32 8.88
N VAL A 100 19.85 16.76 8.31
CA VAL A 100 19.68 16.52 6.87
C VAL A 100 18.36 17.17 6.42
N ASN A 101 18.43 18.08 5.45
CA ASN A 101 17.30 18.87 4.97
C ASN A 101 16.75 18.39 3.61
N LYS A 102 17.20 17.24 3.12
CA LYS A 102 16.74 16.65 1.86
C LYS A 102 16.43 15.18 2.07
N GLY A 103 15.29 14.75 1.56
CA GLY A 103 14.91 13.34 1.53
C GLY A 103 15.82 12.51 0.64
N GLY A 104 15.90 11.21 0.91
CA GLY A 104 16.67 10.28 0.10
C GLY A 104 17.18 9.05 0.82
N ARG A 105 17.92 8.25 0.09
CA ARG A 105 18.58 7.01 0.52
C ARG A 105 20.09 7.24 0.56
N TYR A 106 20.69 7.18 1.75
CA TYR A 106 22.08 7.59 1.98
C TYR A 106 22.91 6.41 2.42
N GLN A 107 23.92 6.05 1.62
CA GLN A 107 24.97 5.11 2.02
C GLN A 107 25.89 5.79 3.04
N THR A 108 25.83 5.36 4.28
CA THR A 108 26.49 6.03 5.42
C THR A 108 27.61 5.16 5.95
N GLN A 109 28.78 5.77 6.16
CA GLN A 109 29.95 5.14 6.74
C GLN A 109 30.50 6.01 7.88
N VAL A 110 31.08 5.37 8.87
CA VAL A 110 31.91 5.99 9.89
C VAL A 110 33.39 5.75 9.54
N GLU A 111 34.16 6.80 9.44
CA GLU A 111 35.62 6.75 9.24
C GLU A 111 36.31 7.17 10.52
N VAL A 112 37.14 6.30 11.08
CA VAL A 112 37.97 6.61 12.25
C VAL A 112 39.45 6.70 11.85
N CYS A 113 40.16 7.70 12.38
CA CYS A 113 41.52 8.01 11.99
C CYS A 113 42.45 8.15 13.21
N ASN A 114 43.72 7.76 13.03
CA ASN A 114 44.84 8.07 13.92
C ASN A 114 46.00 8.63 13.10
N ALA A 115 47.19 8.77 13.69
CA ALA A 115 48.39 9.27 13.02
C ALA A 115 48.83 8.38 11.83
N SER A 116 48.44 7.11 11.77
CA SER A 116 48.85 6.15 10.74
C SER A 116 47.86 6.08 9.56
N GLY A 117 46.68 6.65 9.70
CA GLY A 117 45.66 6.64 8.65
C GLY A 117 44.24 6.46 9.18
N CYS A 118 43.35 6.09 8.27
CA CYS A 118 41.92 5.97 8.56
C CYS A 118 41.35 4.59 8.16
N THR A 119 40.36 4.11 8.91
CA THR A 119 39.61 2.89 8.63
C THR A 119 38.12 3.23 8.60
N LYS A 120 37.41 2.72 7.59
CA LYS A 120 35.95 2.92 7.41
C LYS A 120 35.15 1.71 7.87
N SER A 121 33.93 1.97 8.37
CA SER A 121 32.93 0.95 8.58
C SER A 121 32.44 0.36 7.27
N ASP A 122 31.72 -0.74 7.34
CA ASP A 122 30.81 -1.11 6.26
C ASP A 122 29.78 0.01 6.02
N SER A 123 29.24 0.03 4.83
CA SER A 123 28.22 1.01 4.48
C SER A 123 26.88 0.58 5.06
N LYS A 124 26.20 1.48 5.78
CA LYS A 124 24.83 1.29 6.26
C LYS A 124 23.90 2.24 5.51
N LEU A 125 22.76 1.71 5.06
CA LEU A 125 21.71 2.53 4.46
C LEU A 125 21.00 3.32 5.55
N ILE A 126 20.99 4.64 5.44
CA ILE A 126 20.15 5.54 6.23
C ILE A 126 19.10 6.16 5.28
N ILE A 127 17.85 6.13 5.69
CA ILE A 127 16.72 6.70 4.98
C ILE A 127 16.31 8.00 5.67
N VAL A 128 16.23 9.09 4.90
CA VAL A 128 15.59 10.32 5.32
C VAL A 128 14.34 10.49 4.47
N ALA A 129 13.18 10.22 5.04
CA ALA A 129 11.93 10.29 4.33
C ALA A 129 11.51 11.74 4.08
N ASP A 130 10.98 11.98 2.87
CA ASP A 130 10.31 13.21 2.50
C ASP A 130 9.08 12.90 1.67
N THR A 131 8.10 13.77 1.71
CA THR A 131 6.81 13.61 1.00
C THR A 131 6.90 13.84 -0.51
N ASP A 132 8.09 14.08 -1.04
CA ASP A 132 8.39 14.01 -2.47
C ASP A 132 8.64 12.57 -2.97
N GLY A 133 8.70 11.59 -2.06
CA GLY A 133 8.93 10.19 -2.35
C GLY A 133 10.39 9.79 -2.58
N SER A 134 11.35 10.73 -2.53
CA SER A 134 12.78 10.51 -2.88
C SER A 134 13.47 9.40 -2.07
N HIS A 135 12.91 8.98 -0.94
CA HIS A 135 13.40 7.92 -0.07
C HIS A 135 12.86 6.51 -0.44
N LEU A 136 11.81 6.45 -1.27
CA LEU A 136 11.15 5.19 -1.63
C LEU A 136 11.85 4.50 -2.80
N THR A 137 11.43 3.29 -3.10
CA THR A 137 11.72 2.58 -4.35
C THR A 137 10.52 2.73 -5.28
N PRO A 138 10.74 2.77 -6.61
CA PRO A 138 9.62 2.85 -7.56
C PRO A 138 8.63 1.69 -7.38
N LEU A 139 7.33 1.99 -7.36
CA LEU A 139 6.28 1.00 -7.24
C LEU A 139 6.02 0.32 -8.59
N VAL A 140 6.19 -0.99 -8.63
CA VAL A 140 5.79 -1.78 -9.79
C VAL A 140 4.28 -2.01 -9.72
N ALA A 141 3.54 -1.30 -10.58
CA ALA A 141 2.11 -1.48 -10.70
C ALA A 141 1.76 -2.86 -11.29
N THR A 142 0.66 -3.44 -10.82
CA THR A 142 0.11 -4.73 -11.27
C THR A 142 -1.38 -4.60 -11.55
N PRO A 143 -1.77 -3.85 -12.59
CA PRO A 143 -3.17 -3.52 -12.84
C PRO A 143 -4.05 -4.74 -13.15
N GLY A 144 -3.47 -5.79 -13.71
CA GLY A 144 -4.19 -7.04 -13.97
C GLY A 144 -5.38 -6.89 -14.94
N GLU A 145 -6.33 -7.83 -14.88
CA GLU A 145 -7.54 -7.89 -15.69
C GLU A 145 -7.29 -7.69 -17.20
N LYS A 146 -8.02 -6.78 -17.85
CA LYS A 146 -7.91 -6.51 -19.29
C LYS A 146 -7.05 -5.29 -19.62
N ASN A 147 -6.34 -4.73 -18.64
CA ASN A 147 -5.46 -3.59 -18.89
C ASN A 147 -4.35 -3.95 -19.88
N LYS A 148 -4.25 -3.17 -20.95
CA LYS A 148 -3.22 -3.30 -21.99
C LYS A 148 -1.99 -2.50 -21.63
N THR A 149 -0.85 -2.88 -22.22
CA THR A 149 0.38 -2.07 -22.18
C THR A 149 0.59 -1.44 -23.54
N TYR A 150 0.82 -0.13 -23.59
CA TYR A 150 1.03 0.60 -24.81
C TYR A 150 2.48 1.11 -24.90
N SER A 151 3.08 1.00 -26.09
CA SER A 151 4.40 1.54 -26.39
C SER A 151 4.38 3.01 -26.80
N THR A 152 3.23 3.50 -27.22
CA THR A 152 2.99 4.89 -27.64
C THR A 152 1.76 5.42 -26.91
N HIS A 153 1.76 6.71 -26.63
CA HIS A 153 0.69 7.37 -25.90
C HIS A 153 0.17 8.59 -26.67
N PRO A 154 -1.13 8.88 -26.61
CA PRO A 154 -1.66 10.08 -27.24
C PRO A 154 -1.11 11.31 -26.54
N ASN A 155 -0.89 12.40 -27.32
CA ASN A 155 -0.56 13.70 -26.76
C ASN A 155 -1.85 14.40 -26.26
N LYS A 156 -2.56 13.73 -25.37
CA LYS A 156 -3.85 14.11 -24.81
C LYS A 156 -3.91 13.69 -23.35
N ILE A 157 -4.78 14.34 -22.60
CA ILE A 157 -5.07 13.93 -21.21
C ILE A 157 -5.84 12.62 -21.22
N ILE A 158 -5.35 11.66 -20.46
CA ILE A 158 -6.08 10.48 -20.01
C ILE A 158 -6.05 10.53 -18.48
N GLY A 159 -7.17 10.92 -17.88
CA GLY A 159 -7.31 11.07 -16.43
C GLY A 159 -8.30 10.08 -15.85
N ALA A 160 -8.18 9.83 -14.54
CA ALA A 160 -9.22 9.17 -13.78
C ALA A 160 -9.19 9.60 -12.31
N TYR A 161 -10.34 9.51 -11.67
CA TYR A 161 -10.44 9.59 -10.21
C TYR A 161 -10.05 8.27 -9.56
N PHE A 162 -9.31 8.36 -8.47
CA PHE A 162 -9.03 7.27 -7.54
C PHE A 162 -9.62 7.62 -6.19
N PRO A 163 -10.66 6.87 -5.73
CA PRO A 163 -11.31 7.14 -4.47
C PRO A 163 -10.46 6.67 -3.28
N GLU A 164 -10.35 7.50 -2.23
CA GLU A 164 -9.60 7.18 -1.00
C GLU A 164 -10.03 5.84 -0.40
N TRP A 165 -11.34 5.56 -0.43
CA TRP A 165 -11.97 4.37 0.13
C TRP A 165 -11.84 3.10 -0.74
N GLY A 166 -11.29 3.19 -1.94
CA GLY A 166 -11.07 2.03 -2.84
C GLY A 166 -10.25 0.91 -2.21
N VAL A 167 -9.45 1.20 -1.17
CA VAL A 167 -8.61 0.25 -0.44
C VAL A 167 -9.34 -0.63 0.58
N TYR A 168 -10.64 -0.44 0.78
CA TYR A 168 -11.48 -1.26 1.66
C TYR A 168 -12.16 -2.40 0.87
N ASP A 169 -13.46 -2.53 0.93
CA ASP A 169 -14.23 -3.62 0.34
C ASP A 169 -14.03 -3.75 -1.18
N ARG A 170 -13.75 -2.63 -1.87
CA ARG A 170 -13.39 -2.62 -3.29
C ARG A 170 -12.02 -3.27 -3.55
N ASN A 171 -11.18 -3.38 -2.51
CA ASN A 171 -9.85 -4.01 -2.56
C ASN A 171 -8.99 -3.52 -3.74
N TYR A 172 -9.07 -2.23 -4.04
CA TYR A 172 -8.35 -1.59 -5.12
C TYR A 172 -7.34 -0.59 -4.56
N SER A 173 -6.09 -1.01 -4.44
CA SER A 173 -4.97 -0.19 -3.98
C SER A 173 -4.22 0.47 -5.14
N VAL A 174 -3.42 1.49 -4.84
CA VAL A 174 -2.69 2.29 -5.84
C VAL A 174 -1.81 1.43 -6.77
N ASP A 175 -1.27 0.31 -6.31
CA ASP A 175 -0.48 -0.60 -7.15
C ASP A 175 -1.29 -1.33 -8.23
N LYS A 176 -2.62 -1.25 -8.18
CA LYS A 176 -3.52 -1.78 -9.23
C LYS A 176 -3.80 -0.74 -10.33
N ILE A 177 -3.45 0.53 -10.11
CA ILE A 177 -3.69 1.60 -11.09
C ILE A 177 -2.81 1.37 -12.32
N PRO A 178 -3.38 1.36 -13.54
CA PRO A 178 -2.62 1.25 -14.79
C PRO A 178 -1.95 2.58 -15.17
N ALA A 179 -1.10 3.09 -14.30
CA ALA A 179 -0.50 4.42 -14.36
C ALA A 179 0.32 4.68 -15.64
N ALA A 180 0.86 3.63 -16.27
CA ALA A 180 1.54 3.75 -17.55
C ALA A 180 0.62 4.27 -18.68
N ASN A 181 -0.68 4.05 -18.58
CA ASN A 181 -1.69 4.43 -19.55
C ASN A 181 -2.37 5.76 -19.23
N MET A 182 -1.92 6.44 -18.18
CA MET A 182 -2.57 7.66 -17.66
C MET A 182 -1.61 8.84 -17.64
N THR A 183 -2.19 10.03 -17.73
CA THR A 183 -1.47 11.31 -17.58
C THR A 183 -1.82 12.03 -16.29
N HIS A 184 -3.06 11.85 -15.81
CA HIS A 184 -3.61 12.50 -14.62
C HIS A 184 -4.34 11.51 -13.72
N LEU A 185 -4.11 11.64 -12.43
CA LEU A 185 -4.80 10.92 -11.39
C LEU A 185 -5.33 11.93 -10.37
N LEU A 186 -6.66 11.95 -10.18
CA LEU A 186 -7.32 12.81 -9.23
C LEU A 186 -7.65 11.98 -7.98
N TYR A 187 -7.11 12.39 -6.84
CA TYR A 187 -7.31 11.68 -5.56
C TYR A 187 -8.56 12.21 -4.87
N GLY A 188 -9.60 11.46 -4.82
CA GLY A 188 -10.90 11.82 -4.23
C GLY A 188 -11.11 11.16 -2.87
N PHE A 189 -11.42 11.94 -1.81
CA PHE A 189 -11.47 13.39 -1.80
C PHE A 189 -10.80 13.96 -0.56
N ILE A 190 -10.31 15.18 -0.69
CA ILE A 190 -9.74 15.94 0.42
C ILE A 190 -10.84 16.86 0.99
N PRO A 191 -11.19 16.75 2.29
CA PRO A 191 -12.25 17.51 2.89
C PRO A 191 -11.79 18.92 3.30
N ILE A 192 -12.79 19.79 3.47
CA ILE A 192 -12.66 21.09 4.14
C ILE A 192 -13.24 20.96 5.53
N CYS A 193 -12.50 21.33 6.56
CA CYS A 193 -12.95 21.30 7.95
C CYS A 193 -14.12 22.24 8.22
N GLY A 194 -15.03 21.81 9.05
CA GLY A 194 -16.20 22.53 9.52
C GLY A 194 -17.16 21.59 10.25
N GLY A 195 -17.81 22.08 11.26
CA GLY A 195 -18.78 21.31 12.05
C GLY A 195 -20.22 21.40 11.50
N ASP A 196 -21.18 21.30 12.42
CA ASP A 196 -22.60 21.43 12.14
C ASP A 196 -22.91 22.70 11.34
N GLY A 197 -23.74 22.56 10.30
CA GLY A 197 -24.11 23.64 9.40
C GLY A 197 -23.09 23.95 8.31
N ILE A 198 -21.90 23.32 8.33
CA ILE A 198 -20.85 23.53 7.31
C ILE A 198 -20.62 22.25 6.49
N ASN A 199 -20.75 21.05 7.07
CA ASN A 199 -20.56 19.75 6.41
C ASN A 199 -21.75 18.82 6.64
N ASP A 200 -22.97 19.33 6.58
CA ASP A 200 -24.18 18.57 6.90
C ASP A 200 -24.44 17.43 5.93
N SER A 201 -24.02 17.53 4.67
CA SER A 201 -24.10 16.45 3.67
C SER A 201 -23.41 15.17 4.11
N LEU A 202 -22.33 15.24 4.86
CA LEU A 202 -21.63 14.05 5.37
C LEU A 202 -22.46 13.24 6.37
N LYS A 203 -23.49 13.83 6.97
CA LYS A 203 -24.38 13.13 7.92
C LYS A 203 -25.26 12.08 7.22
N THR A 204 -25.36 12.12 5.90
CA THR A 204 -26.03 11.11 5.09
C THR A 204 -25.25 9.79 5.03
N ILE A 205 -23.94 9.85 5.28
CA ILE A 205 -23.04 8.69 5.31
C ILE A 205 -22.67 8.36 6.75
N SER A 206 -23.00 7.15 7.20
CA SER A 206 -22.75 6.69 8.58
C SER A 206 -21.28 6.87 8.99
N ASN A 207 -21.07 7.51 10.14
CA ASN A 207 -19.77 7.81 10.78
C ASN A 207 -18.83 8.74 9.97
N SER A 208 -19.23 9.23 8.78
CA SER A 208 -18.36 10.05 7.93
C SER A 208 -18.18 11.47 8.49
N PHE A 209 -19.27 12.06 8.99
CA PHE A 209 -19.21 13.35 9.66
C PHE A 209 -18.31 13.32 10.91
N GLU A 210 -18.49 12.30 11.77
CA GLU A 210 -17.67 12.14 12.98
C GLU A 210 -16.21 11.85 12.65
N ALA A 211 -15.94 11.13 11.56
CA ALA A 211 -14.57 10.91 11.08
C ALA A 211 -13.92 12.23 10.69
N LEU A 212 -14.63 13.09 9.96
CA LEU A 212 -14.15 14.43 9.63
C LEU A 212 -13.91 15.27 10.88
N GLN A 213 -14.83 15.25 11.86
CA GLN A 213 -14.66 16.01 13.11
C GLN A 213 -13.39 15.56 13.86
N ARG A 214 -13.10 14.26 13.90
CA ARG A 214 -11.85 13.74 14.50
C ARG A 214 -10.62 14.18 13.74
N SER A 215 -10.63 14.10 12.43
CA SER A 215 -9.50 14.52 11.58
C SER A 215 -9.25 16.04 11.68
N CYS A 216 -10.31 16.82 11.79
CA CYS A 216 -10.26 18.28 11.89
C CYS A 216 -10.02 18.82 13.32
N ALA A 217 -9.89 17.94 14.33
CA ALA A 217 -9.66 18.41 15.71
C ALA A 217 -8.42 19.32 15.77
N GLY A 218 -8.58 20.50 16.37
CA GLY A 218 -7.52 21.52 16.44
C GLY A 218 -7.28 22.33 15.15
N ARG A 219 -7.96 22.02 14.04
CA ARG A 219 -7.99 22.88 12.84
C ARG A 219 -9.16 23.87 12.92
N GLN A 220 -9.01 24.97 12.22
CA GLN A 220 -10.10 25.93 12.09
C GLN A 220 -11.03 25.53 10.93
N ASP A 221 -12.31 25.92 11.01
CA ASP A 221 -13.23 25.78 9.89
C ASP A 221 -12.65 26.39 8.61
N PHE A 222 -12.93 25.79 7.49
CA PHE A 222 -12.42 26.16 6.16
C PHE A 222 -10.92 25.88 5.93
N GLN A 223 -10.27 25.07 6.77
CA GLN A 223 -8.97 24.49 6.46
C GLN A 223 -9.14 23.08 5.87
N VAL A 224 -8.27 22.68 4.95
CA VAL A 224 -8.26 21.31 4.41
C VAL A 224 -7.65 20.32 5.39
N SER A 225 -8.08 19.06 5.32
CA SER A 225 -7.58 17.96 6.14
C SER A 225 -7.45 16.66 5.31
N ILE A 226 -7.12 15.56 5.94
CA ILE A 226 -7.25 14.20 5.40
C ILE A 226 -8.53 13.61 6.01
N HIS A 227 -9.42 13.05 5.20
CA HIS A 227 -10.68 12.52 5.71
C HIS A 227 -10.46 11.23 6.50
N ASP A 228 -9.73 10.29 5.91
CA ASP A 228 -9.39 9.00 6.51
C ASP A 228 -7.86 8.84 6.61
N PRO A 229 -7.25 9.18 7.75
CA PRO A 229 -5.82 9.01 7.96
C PRO A 229 -5.33 7.58 7.80
N TRP A 230 -6.18 6.58 8.11
CA TRP A 230 -5.81 5.17 7.92
C TRP A 230 -5.61 4.82 6.46
N ALA A 231 -6.59 5.10 5.61
CA ALA A 231 -6.48 4.85 4.17
C ALA A 231 -5.38 5.70 3.52
N ALA A 232 -5.31 6.99 3.91
CA ALA A 232 -4.39 7.94 3.27
C ALA A 232 -2.92 7.66 3.60
N ILE A 233 -2.55 7.40 4.89
CA ILE A 233 -1.13 7.43 5.30
C ILE A 233 -0.71 6.35 6.31
N GLN A 234 -1.63 5.57 6.88
CA GLN A 234 -1.29 4.63 7.95
C GLN A 234 -1.41 3.16 7.52
N LYS A 235 -2.30 2.81 6.58
CA LYS A 235 -2.55 1.43 6.13
C LYS A 235 -1.31 0.82 5.47
N PRO A 236 -0.77 -0.32 5.95
CA PRO A 236 0.30 -1.03 5.25
C PRO A 236 -0.18 -1.51 3.88
N GLN A 237 0.56 -1.16 2.82
CA GLN A 237 0.23 -1.53 1.44
C GLN A 237 1.52 -1.91 0.68
N LYS A 238 1.39 -2.61 -0.45
CA LYS A 238 2.54 -3.07 -1.27
C LYS A 238 3.55 -1.93 -1.51
N GLY A 239 4.82 -2.20 -1.18
CA GLY A 239 5.92 -1.23 -1.31
C GLY A 239 6.11 -0.29 -0.11
N VAL A 240 5.14 -0.25 0.83
CA VAL A 240 5.17 0.55 2.07
C VAL A 240 4.54 -0.25 3.23
N THR A 241 5.06 -1.46 3.45
CA THR A 241 4.49 -2.44 4.39
C THR A 241 5.18 -2.49 5.74
N ALA A 242 6.42 -2.01 5.84
CA ALA A 242 7.18 -2.12 7.08
C ALA A 242 6.52 -1.29 8.19
N TRP A 243 6.55 -1.83 9.42
CA TRP A 243 5.93 -1.16 10.58
C TRP A 243 6.51 0.24 10.82
N ASP A 244 7.80 0.41 10.51
CA ASP A 244 8.58 1.63 10.69
C ASP A 244 8.67 2.47 9.41
N ASP A 245 7.92 2.14 8.35
CA ASP A 245 7.84 3.01 7.17
C ASP A 245 7.18 4.34 7.56
N PRO A 246 7.83 5.48 7.32
CA PRO A 246 7.32 6.78 7.73
C PRO A 246 6.00 7.14 7.05
N TYR A 247 5.83 6.77 5.77
CA TYR A 247 4.63 7.02 4.98
C TYR A 247 4.11 5.73 4.38
N LYS A 248 2.88 5.38 4.74
CA LYS A 248 2.15 4.21 4.24
C LYS A 248 0.91 4.66 3.48
N GLY A 249 -0.10 3.79 3.39
CA GLY A 249 -1.38 4.10 2.78
C GLY A 249 -1.29 4.53 1.32
N ASN A 250 -2.35 5.18 0.87
CA ASN A 250 -2.45 5.67 -0.50
C ASN A 250 -1.35 6.69 -0.84
N PHE A 251 -1.01 7.60 0.09
CA PHE A 251 0.02 8.61 -0.15
C PHE A 251 1.40 7.99 -0.32
N GLY A 252 1.76 7.02 0.55
CA GLY A 252 3.03 6.30 0.42
C GLY A 252 3.15 5.55 -0.91
N GLN A 253 2.07 4.88 -1.33
CA GLN A 253 2.04 4.21 -2.63
C GLN A 253 2.05 5.20 -3.82
N LEU A 254 1.33 6.34 -3.73
CA LEU A 254 1.32 7.37 -4.78
C LEU A 254 2.70 8.01 -4.95
N MET A 255 3.41 8.27 -3.86
CA MET A 255 4.81 8.73 -3.91
C MET A 255 5.69 7.74 -4.67
N ALA A 256 5.58 6.43 -4.35
CA ALA A 256 6.33 5.37 -5.00
C ALA A 256 5.90 5.15 -6.47
N LEU A 257 4.61 5.32 -6.78
CA LEU A 257 4.08 5.24 -8.14
C LEU A 257 4.63 6.38 -9.02
N LYS A 258 4.72 7.59 -8.48
CA LYS A 258 5.30 8.74 -9.20
C LYS A 258 6.78 8.56 -9.50
N LEU A 259 7.54 7.85 -8.66
CA LEU A 259 8.94 7.50 -8.99
C LEU A 259 9.02 6.56 -10.20
N ALA A 260 8.07 5.63 -10.35
CA ALA A 260 7.96 4.77 -11.52
C ALA A 260 7.41 5.51 -12.76
N HIS A 261 6.53 6.49 -12.54
CA HIS A 261 5.84 7.26 -13.58
C HIS A 261 5.97 8.77 -13.34
N PRO A 262 7.17 9.38 -13.54
CA PRO A 262 7.42 10.78 -13.17
C PRO A 262 6.59 11.81 -13.95
N ASN A 263 6.04 11.44 -15.09
CA ASN A 263 5.18 12.30 -15.90
C ASN A 263 3.71 12.29 -15.46
N LEU A 264 3.29 11.29 -14.64
CA LEU A 264 1.94 11.22 -14.09
C LEU A 264 1.68 12.43 -13.18
N LYS A 265 0.63 13.19 -13.47
CA LYS A 265 0.14 14.26 -12.61
C LYS A 265 -0.80 13.68 -11.58
N VAL A 266 -0.54 13.94 -10.31
CA VAL A 266 -1.40 13.51 -9.19
C VAL A 266 -1.90 14.76 -8.49
N LEU A 267 -3.22 14.95 -8.46
CA LEU A 267 -3.85 16.11 -7.84
C LEU A 267 -4.80 15.66 -6.71
N PRO A 268 -4.73 16.29 -5.53
CA PRO A 268 -5.78 16.14 -4.54
C PRO A 268 -7.03 16.85 -5.07
N SER A 269 -8.15 16.15 -5.11
CA SER A 269 -9.46 16.73 -5.44
C SER A 269 -10.14 17.13 -4.15
N ILE A 270 -10.48 18.40 -4.02
CA ILE A 270 -11.13 18.98 -2.82
C ILE A 270 -12.60 19.15 -3.12
N GLY A 271 -13.47 18.57 -2.32
CA GLY A 271 -14.91 18.59 -2.49
C GLY A 271 -15.48 17.24 -2.85
N GLY A 272 -16.26 17.17 -3.92
CA GLY A 272 -17.08 16.03 -4.31
C GLY A 272 -18.48 16.10 -3.70
N TRP A 273 -19.36 15.14 -4.06
CA TRP A 273 -20.79 15.17 -3.79
C TRP A 273 -21.17 15.51 -2.33
N THR A 274 -20.58 14.81 -1.36
CA THR A 274 -20.91 15.00 0.07
C THR A 274 -19.97 15.95 0.81
N LEU A 275 -18.91 16.45 0.17
CA LEU A 275 -17.88 17.30 0.77
C LEU A 275 -17.88 18.73 0.20
N SER A 276 -18.89 19.09 -0.63
CA SER A 276 -18.99 20.41 -1.25
C SER A 276 -19.63 21.50 -0.40
N ASP A 277 -20.31 21.14 0.70
CA ASP A 277 -21.02 22.13 1.54
C ASP A 277 -20.18 23.34 1.93
N PRO A 278 -18.90 23.20 2.37
CA PRO A 278 -18.11 24.34 2.82
C PRO A 278 -17.86 25.39 1.73
N PHE A 279 -17.90 25.03 0.45
CA PHE A 279 -17.66 25.98 -0.64
C PHE A 279 -18.70 27.10 -0.70
N PHE A 280 -19.95 26.81 -0.34
CA PHE A 280 -21.04 27.78 -0.34
C PHE A 280 -20.84 28.94 0.65
N PHE A 281 -19.93 28.77 1.61
CA PHE A 281 -19.59 29.80 2.59
C PHE A 281 -18.37 30.65 2.19
N LEU A 282 -17.68 30.29 1.08
CA LEU A 282 -16.47 30.97 0.61
C LEU A 282 -16.74 32.31 -0.11
N GLY A 283 -17.99 32.77 -0.17
CA GLY A 283 -18.32 34.16 -0.49
C GLY A 283 -17.69 35.14 0.51
N ASP A 284 -17.57 34.74 1.77
CA ASP A 284 -16.81 35.45 2.80
C ASP A 284 -15.30 35.37 2.49
N LYS A 285 -14.68 36.51 2.25
CA LYS A 285 -13.26 36.59 1.91
C LYS A 285 -12.36 36.02 3.02
N THR A 286 -12.69 36.18 4.28
CA THR A 286 -11.88 35.68 5.40
C THR A 286 -11.84 34.16 5.40
N LYS A 287 -12.98 33.51 5.15
CA LYS A 287 -13.09 32.06 5.03
C LYS A 287 -12.33 31.56 3.79
N ARG A 288 -12.48 32.25 2.65
CA ARG A 288 -11.79 31.92 1.41
C ARG A 288 -10.27 32.07 1.54
N ASP A 289 -9.77 33.15 2.22
CA ASP A 289 -8.35 33.34 2.49
C ASP A 289 -7.79 32.20 3.34
N ARG A 290 -8.53 31.76 4.37
CA ARG A 290 -8.15 30.63 5.22
C ARG A 290 -8.08 29.33 4.41
N PHE A 291 -9.06 29.07 3.57
CA PHE A 291 -9.07 27.90 2.68
C PHE A 291 -7.84 27.91 1.77
N VAL A 292 -7.60 28.99 1.02
CA VAL A 292 -6.48 29.12 0.09
C VAL A 292 -5.12 28.97 0.82
N ALA A 293 -4.99 29.55 2.01
CA ALA A 293 -3.78 29.39 2.81
C ALA A 293 -3.55 27.95 3.27
N SER A 294 -4.62 27.23 3.61
CA SER A 294 -4.52 25.83 4.03
C SER A 294 -4.23 24.90 2.86
N VAL A 295 -4.73 25.16 1.65
CA VAL A 295 -4.36 24.44 0.43
C VAL A 295 -2.87 24.62 0.16
N ARG A 296 -2.33 25.84 0.34
CA ARG A 296 -0.88 26.09 0.23
C ARG A 296 -0.08 25.28 1.24
N GLU A 297 -0.50 25.26 2.49
CA GLU A 297 0.10 24.44 3.57
C GLU A 297 0.10 22.95 3.16
N PHE A 298 -1.04 22.45 2.71
CA PHE A 298 -1.23 21.06 2.30
C PHE A 298 -0.27 20.66 1.17
N LEU A 299 -0.16 21.46 0.11
CA LEU A 299 0.76 21.20 -1.02
C LEU A 299 2.24 21.32 -0.64
N LYS A 300 2.59 22.15 0.34
CA LYS A 300 3.95 22.23 0.89
C LYS A 300 4.29 21.01 1.73
N THR A 301 3.31 20.49 2.45
CA THR A 301 3.44 19.28 3.27
C THR A 301 3.52 18.03 2.40
N TRP A 302 2.62 17.89 1.45
CA TRP A 302 2.51 16.71 0.56
C TRP A 302 3.10 17.02 -0.82
N LYS A 303 4.42 17.08 -0.88
CA LYS A 303 5.20 17.56 -2.05
C LYS A 303 5.03 16.73 -3.32
N PHE A 304 4.51 15.49 -3.21
CA PHE A 304 4.25 14.64 -4.38
C PHE A 304 3.08 15.11 -5.23
N PHE A 305 2.13 15.85 -4.69
CA PHE A 305 1.01 16.41 -5.47
C PHE A 305 1.46 17.50 -6.44
N ASP A 306 0.90 17.47 -7.66
CA ASP A 306 1.30 18.37 -8.76
C ASP A 306 0.40 19.60 -8.91
N GLY A 307 -0.50 19.83 -7.98
CA GLY A 307 -1.46 20.92 -8.02
C GLY A 307 -2.66 20.61 -7.15
N VAL A 308 -3.81 21.17 -7.49
CA VAL A 308 -5.08 20.94 -6.81
C VAL A 308 -6.20 20.90 -7.84
N ASP A 309 -7.14 20.00 -7.62
CA ASP A 309 -8.43 19.95 -8.29
C ASP A 309 -9.52 20.45 -7.36
N ILE A 310 -10.50 21.20 -7.89
CA ILE A 310 -11.66 21.69 -7.15
C ILE A 310 -12.91 21.05 -7.74
N ASP A 311 -13.58 20.30 -6.87
CA ASP A 311 -14.82 19.59 -7.21
C ASP A 311 -15.96 20.15 -6.36
N TRP A 312 -16.49 21.31 -6.77
CA TRP A 312 -17.63 21.96 -6.12
C TRP A 312 -18.93 21.53 -6.77
N GLU A 313 -19.71 20.73 -6.07
CA GLU A 313 -20.96 20.16 -6.56
C GLU A 313 -22.19 20.78 -5.84
N PHE A 314 -22.85 21.84 -6.36
CA PHE A 314 -22.48 22.65 -7.54
C PHE A 314 -22.68 24.11 -7.22
N PRO A 315 -21.90 25.06 -7.76
CA PRO A 315 -22.20 26.47 -7.64
C PRO A 315 -23.64 26.77 -8.10
N GLY A 316 -24.37 27.53 -7.29
CA GLY A 316 -25.81 27.80 -7.50
C GLY A 316 -26.76 26.76 -6.91
N GLY A 317 -26.23 25.61 -6.41
CA GLY A 317 -27.01 24.57 -5.74
C GLY A 317 -27.32 23.34 -6.60
N GLY A 318 -28.17 22.46 -6.02
CA GLY A 318 -28.53 21.19 -6.63
C GLY A 318 -27.48 20.07 -6.47
N GLY A 319 -26.70 20.15 -5.37
CA GLY A 319 -25.86 19.05 -4.84
C GLY A 319 -26.61 18.27 -3.77
N GLU A 320 -25.84 17.53 -2.93
CA GLU A 320 -26.39 16.68 -1.86
C GLU A 320 -27.23 17.48 -0.85
N ASN A 321 -26.79 18.68 -0.46
CA ASN A 321 -27.58 19.56 0.42
C ASN A 321 -28.49 20.49 -0.40
N PRO A 322 -29.80 20.21 -0.47
CA PRO A 322 -30.71 21.02 -1.28
C PRO A 322 -30.96 22.43 -0.73
N ASN A 323 -30.50 22.72 0.51
CA ASN A 323 -30.66 24.01 1.15
C ASN A 323 -29.51 24.99 0.83
N LEU A 324 -28.45 24.53 0.18
CA LEU A 324 -27.29 25.32 -0.19
C LEU A 324 -27.32 25.70 -1.67
N GLY A 325 -26.75 26.84 -1.97
CA GLY A 325 -26.67 27.40 -3.30
C GLY A 325 -27.27 28.79 -3.39
N SER A 326 -26.58 29.67 -4.11
CA SER A 326 -27.01 31.04 -4.31
C SER A 326 -26.49 31.61 -5.62
N PRO A 327 -27.10 32.65 -6.19
CA PRO A 327 -26.57 33.36 -7.37
C PRO A 327 -25.17 33.93 -7.17
N GLN A 328 -24.77 34.22 -5.90
CA GLN A 328 -23.46 34.75 -5.52
C GLN A 328 -22.34 33.71 -5.69
N ASP A 329 -22.67 32.43 -5.79
CA ASP A 329 -21.69 31.37 -6.01
C ASP A 329 -20.91 31.53 -7.31
N LYS A 330 -21.52 32.19 -8.30
CA LYS A 330 -20.90 32.57 -9.56
C LYS A 330 -19.63 33.44 -9.36
N GLU A 331 -19.77 34.48 -8.57
CA GLU A 331 -18.68 35.40 -8.22
C GLU A 331 -17.69 34.70 -7.27
N THR A 332 -18.20 33.94 -6.33
CA THR A 332 -17.40 33.18 -5.36
C THR A 332 -16.49 32.18 -6.08
N TYR A 333 -17.02 31.40 -7.03
CA TYR A 333 -16.25 30.44 -7.80
C TYR A 333 -15.12 31.14 -8.58
N THR A 334 -15.42 32.23 -9.28
CA THR A 334 -14.43 32.98 -10.04
C THR A 334 -13.35 33.58 -9.13
N ALA A 335 -13.74 34.13 -7.98
CA ALA A 335 -12.80 34.67 -6.99
C ALA A 335 -11.89 33.57 -6.43
N LEU A 336 -12.46 32.42 -6.12
CA LEU A 336 -11.73 31.26 -5.61
C LEU A 336 -10.66 30.76 -6.61
N MET A 337 -11.04 30.58 -7.88
CA MET A 337 -10.09 30.14 -8.92
C MET A 337 -8.95 31.15 -9.12
N ARG A 338 -9.27 32.44 -9.11
CA ARG A 338 -8.26 33.51 -9.19
C ARG A 338 -7.28 33.50 -8.02
N GLU A 339 -7.79 33.35 -6.80
CA GLU A 339 -6.98 33.38 -5.59
C GLU A 339 -6.14 32.11 -5.44
N LEU A 340 -6.66 30.94 -5.78
CA LEU A 340 -5.91 29.69 -5.86
C LEU A 340 -4.79 29.78 -6.91
N ARG A 341 -5.06 30.31 -8.13
CA ARG A 341 -4.02 30.49 -9.14
C ARG A 341 -2.92 31.44 -8.67
N ALA A 342 -3.27 32.56 -8.04
CA ALA A 342 -2.28 33.48 -7.48
C ALA A 342 -1.41 32.80 -6.42
N MET A 343 -2.01 32.03 -5.52
CA MET A 343 -1.31 31.24 -4.51
C MET A 343 -0.37 30.23 -5.14
N LEU A 344 -0.83 29.45 -6.12
CA LEU A 344 -0.03 28.42 -6.81
C LEU A 344 1.13 29.03 -7.60
N THR A 345 0.93 30.21 -8.20
CA THR A 345 2.00 30.96 -8.87
C THR A 345 3.08 31.37 -7.89
N GLY A 346 2.69 31.88 -6.70
CA GLY A 346 3.61 32.19 -5.61
C GLY A 346 4.34 30.95 -5.09
N LEU A 347 3.64 29.82 -4.96
CA LEU A 347 4.22 28.55 -4.53
C LEU A 347 5.21 28.00 -5.58
N THR A 348 4.93 28.15 -6.86
CA THR A 348 5.85 27.81 -7.96
C THR A 348 7.14 28.63 -7.88
N ALA A 349 7.04 29.93 -7.61
CA ALA A 349 8.21 30.79 -7.44
C ALA A 349 9.07 30.40 -6.23
N GLU A 350 8.45 29.92 -5.14
CA GLU A 350 9.13 29.47 -3.92
C GLU A 350 9.82 28.13 -4.10
N THR A 351 9.14 27.15 -4.74
CA THR A 351 9.58 25.75 -4.77
C THR A 351 10.31 25.35 -6.06
N GLY A 352 10.14 26.12 -7.14
CA GLY A 352 10.59 25.76 -8.49
C GLY A 352 9.73 24.68 -9.18
N LYS A 353 8.69 24.14 -8.50
CA LYS A 353 7.76 23.17 -9.05
C LYS A 353 6.52 23.87 -9.62
N THR A 354 6.12 23.53 -10.83
CA THR A 354 4.87 24.03 -11.42
C THR A 354 3.68 23.29 -10.83
N TYR A 355 2.65 24.02 -10.42
CA TYR A 355 1.41 23.48 -9.85
C TYR A 355 0.22 23.76 -10.77
N MET A 356 -0.55 22.72 -11.02
CA MET A 356 -1.79 22.79 -11.79
C MET A 356 -2.96 23.26 -10.91
N LEU A 357 -3.92 23.92 -11.55
CA LEU A 357 -5.24 24.19 -10.98
C LEU A 357 -6.28 23.65 -11.96
N THR A 358 -7.06 22.67 -11.52
CA THR A 358 -8.13 22.08 -12.31
C THR A 358 -9.45 22.17 -11.55
N SER A 359 -10.56 21.94 -12.25
CA SER A 359 -11.86 21.81 -11.60
C SER A 359 -12.72 20.81 -12.34
N ALA A 360 -13.40 19.92 -11.60
CA ALA A 360 -14.50 19.12 -12.11
C ALA A 360 -15.79 19.92 -12.04
N ILE A 361 -16.60 19.82 -13.10
CA ILE A 361 -17.81 20.62 -13.23
C ILE A 361 -19.00 19.81 -13.75
N GLY A 362 -20.19 20.08 -13.23
CA GLY A 362 -21.43 19.59 -13.84
C GLY A 362 -21.69 20.24 -15.19
N VAL A 363 -22.11 19.45 -16.18
CA VAL A 363 -22.30 19.92 -17.55
C VAL A 363 -23.77 19.97 -18.01
N GLY A 364 -24.70 19.79 -17.08
CA GLY A 364 -26.10 20.16 -17.32
C GLY A 364 -26.26 21.67 -17.55
N ASN A 365 -27.26 22.08 -18.33
CA ASN A 365 -27.52 23.50 -18.59
C ASN A 365 -27.73 24.31 -17.31
N ASP A 366 -28.41 23.72 -16.32
CA ASP A 366 -28.68 24.29 -15.01
C ASP A 366 -27.40 24.52 -14.16
N LYS A 367 -26.32 23.74 -14.42
CA LYS A 367 -25.04 23.88 -13.73
C LYS A 367 -24.14 24.91 -14.40
N ILE A 368 -24.00 24.81 -15.73
CA ILE A 368 -23.13 25.72 -16.53
C ILE A 368 -23.60 27.19 -16.45
N ALA A 369 -24.90 27.42 -16.39
CA ALA A 369 -25.47 28.77 -16.32
C ALA A 369 -25.10 29.50 -15.00
N ASN A 370 -24.81 28.76 -13.96
CA ASN A 370 -24.48 29.31 -12.63
C ASN A 370 -23.03 29.75 -12.46
N VAL A 371 -22.18 29.62 -13.49
CA VAL A 371 -20.75 30.01 -13.45
C VAL A 371 -20.38 30.86 -14.65
N ASP A 372 -19.53 31.85 -14.45
CA ASP A 372 -18.86 32.58 -15.54
C ASP A 372 -17.55 31.87 -15.92
N TYR A 373 -17.68 30.82 -16.75
CA TYR A 373 -16.52 30.07 -17.22
C TYR A 373 -15.62 30.87 -18.16
N ARG A 374 -16.11 31.89 -18.82
CA ARG A 374 -15.28 32.84 -19.63
C ARG A 374 -14.17 33.44 -18.75
N THR A 375 -14.53 33.92 -17.58
CA THR A 375 -13.59 34.53 -16.64
C THR A 375 -12.83 33.49 -15.84
N ALA A 376 -13.52 32.47 -15.28
CA ALA A 376 -12.92 31.48 -14.44
C ALA A 376 -11.88 30.60 -15.15
N SER A 377 -12.12 30.22 -16.41
CA SER A 377 -11.21 29.40 -17.21
C SER A 377 -9.84 30.01 -17.44
N GLN A 378 -9.69 31.35 -17.31
CA GLN A 378 -8.40 32.02 -17.43
C GLN A 378 -7.41 31.56 -16.32
N TYR A 379 -7.93 31.15 -15.17
CA TYR A 379 -7.15 30.74 -14.01
C TYR A 379 -6.92 29.21 -13.96
N LEU A 380 -7.71 28.44 -14.70
CA LEU A 380 -7.66 26.98 -14.73
C LEU A 380 -6.73 26.47 -15.84
N ASP A 381 -5.99 25.40 -15.56
CA ASP A 381 -5.22 24.68 -16.59
C ASP A 381 -6.16 23.75 -17.37
N ASN A 382 -7.00 22.99 -16.66
CA ASN A 382 -8.01 22.10 -17.26
C ASN A 382 -9.33 22.17 -16.49
N ILE A 383 -10.41 21.83 -17.21
CA ILE A 383 -11.77 21.71 -16.72
C ILE A 383 -12.25 20.29 -17.06
N PHE A 384 -12.51 19.50 -16.04
CA PHE A 384 -13.01 18.14 -16.15
C PHE A 384 -14.52 18.17 -16.22
N MET A 385 -15.08 17.92 -17.41
CA MET A 385 -16.51 17.94 -17.68
C MET A 385 -17.15 16.65 -17.19
N MET A 386 -17.85 16.64 -16.07
CA MET A 386 -18.59 15.47 -15.54
C MET A 386 -19.80 15.16 -16.43
N SER A 387 -19.52 14.62 -17.63
CA SER A 387 -20.51 14.24 -18.64
C SER A 387 -21.10 12.85 -18.36
N TYR A 388 -21.53 12.65 -17.15
CA TYR A 388 -22.21 11.48 -16.61
C TYR A 388 -23.19 11.93 -15.53
N ASP A 389 -23.92 10.98 -14.93
CA ASP A 389 -24.98 11.23 -13.96
C ASP A 389 -26.09 12.16 -14.49
N PHE A 390 -26.34 12.08 -15.79
CA PHE A 390 -27.41 12.84 -16.41
C PHE A 390 -28.79 12.33 -16.00
N TYR A 391 -28.94 11.02 -15.80
CA TYR A 391 -30.17 10.35 -15.41
C TYR A 391 -29.87 9.19 -14.47
N GLY A 392 -30.71 8.99 -13.46
CA GLY A 392 -30.63 7.92 -12.49
C GLY A 392 -31.94 7.69 -11.76
N ALA A 393 -31.91 6.73 -10.82
CA ALA A 393 -33.09 6.31 -10.07
C ALA A 393 -33.57 7.33 -9.01
N TRP A 394 -33.08 8.55 -9.02
CA TRP A 394 -33.68 9.68 -8.31
C TRP A 394 -34.98 10.16 -9.02
N SER A 395 -35.18 9.80 -10.29
CA SER A 395 -36.46 9.96 -10.98
C SER A 395 -36.95 8.62 -11.49
N MET A 396 -38.16 8.22 -11.10
CA MET A 396 -38.78 6.98 -11.52
C MET A 396 -39.47 7.08 -12.88
N THR A 397 -39.77 8.30 -13.32
CA THR A 397 -40.49 8.57 -14.57
C THR A 397 -39.62 9.23 -15.64
N ASP A 398 -38.74 10.14 -15.26
CA ASP A 398 -37.82 10.80 -16.16
C ASP A 398 -36.54 9.99 -16.30
N ARG A 399 -36.50 9.11 -17.29
CA ARG A 399 -35.37 8.22 -17.56
C ARG A 399 -34.58 8.66 -18.80
N GLY A 400 -33.30 8.36 -18.86
CA GLY A 400 -32.42 8.68 -19.95
C GLY A 400 -31.07 7.99 -19.87
N HIS A 401 -30.22 8.19 -20.86
CA HIS A 401 -28.86 7.73 -20.83
C HIS A 401 -28.07 8.56 -19.82
N GLN A 402 -27.42 7.89 -18.86
CA GLN A 402 -26.70 8.58 -17.82
C GLN A 402 -25.42 9.29 -18.30
N THR A 403 -24.94 8.96 -19.51
CA THR A 403 -23.65 9.46 -20.01
C THR A 403 -23.65 9.61 -21.55
N ALA A 404 -24.79 10.04 -22.13
CA ALA A 404 -24.97 10.21 -23.57
C ALA A 404 -24.04 11.27 -24.17
N LEU A 405 -23.47 10.98 -25.36
CA LEU A 405 -22.75 11.98 -26.13
C LEU A 405 -23.70 12.98 -26.75
N TYR A 406 -24.81 12.51 -27.37
CA TYR A 406 -25.83 13.32 -28.03
C TYR A 406 -27.24 13.05 -27.50
N ALA A 407 -28.16 13.95 -27.80
CA ALA A 407 -29.58 13.73 -27.48
C ALA A 407 -30.14 12.55 -28.28
N PRO A 408 -30.81 11.56 -27.62
CA PRO A 408 -31.44 10.46 -28.33
C PRO A 408 -32.68 10.95 -29.15
N GLN A 409 -33.01 10.23 -30.23
CA GLN A 409 -34.14 10.60 -31.09
C GLN A 409 -35.49 10.65 -30.35
N TRP A 410 -35.65 9.84 -29.34
CA TRP A 410 -36.90 9.76 -28.53
C TRP A 410 -36.97 10.84 -27.42
N LYS A 411 -35.87 11.64 -27.19
CA LYS A 411 -35.82 12.75 -26.24
C LYS A 411 -34.89 13.86 -26.80
N PRO A 412 -35.24 14.46 -27.98
CA PRO A 412 -34.35 15.35 -28.72
C PRO A 412 -34.07 16.69 -28.01
N ASP A 413 -34.94 17.10 -27.10
CA ASP A 413 -34.84 18.36 -26.37
C ASP A 413 -34.08 18.27 -25.05
N THR A 414 -33.50 17.11 -24.72
CA THR A 414 -32.72 16.98 -23.46
C THR A 414 -31.51 17.87 -23.48
N GLN A 415 -31.30 18.59 -22.37
CA GLN A 415 -30.12 19.42 -22.13
C GLN A 415 -28.98 18.66 -21.45
N TYR A 416 -29.21 17.39 -21.09
CA TYR A 416 -28.29 16.55 -20.36
C TYR A 416 -27.54 15.60 -21.31
N THR A 417 -26.57 16.14 -22.04
CA THR A 417 -25.66 15.44 -22.96
C THR A 417 -24.29 16.09 -22.95
N ALA A 418 -23.26 15.32 -23.27
CA ALA A 418 -21.89 15.82 -23.30
C ALA A 418 -21.72 16.91 -24.39
N ASP A 419 -22.35 16.73 -25.56
CA ASP A 419 -22.31 17.72 -26.68
C ASP A 419 -22.98 19.05 -26.32
N ASN A 420 -24.12 18.99 -25.61
CA ASN A 420 -24.80 20.21 -25.16
C ASN A 420 -23.96 20.97 -24.12
N GLY A 421 -23.44 20.28 -23.15
CA GLY A 421 -22.55 20.90 -22.16
C GLY A 421 -21.31 21.52 -22.77
N LEU A 422 -20.68 20.84 -23.73
CA LEU A 422 -19.55 21.41 -24.46
C LEU A 422 -19.93 22.67 -25.23
N LYS A 423 -21.08 22.65 -25.95
CA LYS A 423 -21.55 23.84 -26.71
C LYS A 423 -21.72 25.04 -25.79
N LEU A 424 -22.34 24.87 -24.64
CA LEU A 424 -22.57 25.93 -23.66
C LEU A 424 -21.25 26.54 -23.15
N LEU A 425 -20.23 25.70 -22.88
CA LEU A 425 -18.92 26.18 -22.47
C LEU A 425 -18.19 26.94 -23.59
N LEU A 426 -18.27 26.43 -24.83
CA LEU A 426 -17.71 27.13 -26.01
C LEU A 426 -18.42 28.46 -26.31
N GLU A 427 -19.72 28.55 -26.12
CA GLU A 427 -20.51 29.79 -26.21
C GLU A 427 -20.09 30.82 -25.16
N GLN A 428 -19.73 30.37 -23.98
CA GLN A 428 -19.11 31.22 -22.96
C GLN A 428 -17.66 31.61 -23.33
N GLY A 429 -17.06 31.03 -24.37
CA GLY A 429 -15.71 31.36 -24.87
C GLY A 429 -14.59 30.63 -24.16
N VAL A 430 -14.86 29.47 -23.56
CA VAL A 430 -13.81 28.59 -22.96
C VAL A 430 -12.99 27.96 -24.10
N ASP A 431 -11.66 27.99 -23.99
CA ASP A 431 -10.76 27.32 -24.94
C ASP A 431 -10.96 25.79 -24.87
N PRO A 432 -11.32 25.12 -25.98
CA PRO A 432 -11.51 23.68 -26.01
C PRO A 432 -10.28 22.90 -25.57
N LYS A 433 -9.07 23.45 -25.70
CA LYS A 433 -7.82 22.84 -25.22
C LYS A 433 -7.71 22.75 -23.69
N LYS A 434 -8.62 23.38 -22.96
CA LYS A 434 -8.74 23.24 -21.51
C LYS A 434 -9.79 22.22 -21.07
N LEU A 435 -10.68 21.82 -21.97
CA LEU A 435 -11.81 20.95 -21.66
C LEU A 435 -11.43 19.47 -21.78
N VAL A 436 -11.75 18.69 -20.76
CA VAL A 436 -11.52 17.24 -20.68
C VAL A 436 -12.86 16.55 -20.54
N LEU A 437 -13.19 15.65 -21.48
CA LEU A 437 -14.50 15.01 -21.58
C LEU A 437 -14.64 13.86 -20.60
N GLY A 438 -15.73 13.78 -19.86
CA GLY A 438 -16.03 12.74 -18.88
C GLY A 438 -16.51 11.42 -19.49
N VAL A 439 -16.10 10.34 -18.88
CA VAL A 439 -16.45 8.95 -19.19
C VAL A 439 -16.85 8.27 -17.89
N ALA A 440 -17.89 7.42 -17.93
CA ALA A 440 -18.33 6.67 -16.76
C ALA A 440 -17.75 5.24 -16.76
N MET A 441 -17.06 4.87 -15.68
CA MET A 441 -16.64 3.48 -15.43
C MET A 441 -17.70 2.71 -14.63
N TYR A 442 -18.93 3.15 -14.68
CA TYR A 442 -20.10 2.59 -13.98
C TYR A 442 -21.37 2.85 -14.77
N GLY A 443 -22.45 2.19 -14.35
CA GLY A 443 -23.80 2.42 -14.88
C GLY A 443 -24.76 2.91 -13.83
N ARG A 444 -25.82 3.59 -14.28
CA ARG A 444 -26.99 3.93 -13.49
C ARG A 444 -28.17 3.06 -13.92
N GLY A 445 -29.04 2.67 -12.98
CA GLY A 445 -30.12 1.77 -13.35
C GLY A 445 -31.36 1.81 -12.47
N TRP A 446 -32.46 1.38 -13.08
CA TRP A 446 -33.81 1.28 -12.50
C TRP A 446 -34.28 -0.15 -12.49
N THR A 447 -35.20 -0.47 -11.60
CA THR A 447 -35.89 -1.77 -11.53
C THR A 447 -37.40 -1.61 -11.61
N GLY A 448 -38.08 -2.67 -12.05
CA GLY A 448 -39.54 -2.73 -12.07
C GLY A 448 -40.20 -1.76 -13.06
N ILE A 449 -39.49 -1.41 -14.14
CA ILE A 449 -40.06 -0.56 -15.19
C ILE A 449 -41.23 -1.30 -15.85
N SER A 450 -42.39 -0.63 -15.89
CA SER A 450 -43.59 -1.13 -16.50
C SER A 450 -44.28 -0.04 -17.31
N GLY A 451 -45.16 -0.43 -18.27
CA GLY A 451 -45.90 0.55 -19.09
C GLY A 451 -45.05 1.28 -20.13
N ILE A 452 -43.95 0.66 -20.61
CA ILE A 452 -43.06 1.23 -21.64
C ILE A 452 -43.82 1.42 -22.96
N THR A 453 -43.45 2.46 -23.73
CA THR A 453 -44.01 2.73 -25.05
C THR A 453 -42.94 2.45 -26.13
N ASN A 454 -43.42 2.01 -27.30
CA ASN A 454 -42.57 1.75 -28.50
C ASN A 454 -41.42 0.75 -28.23
N ASN A 455 -41.59 -0.18 -27.30
CA ASN A 455 -40.53 -1.10 -26.83
C ASN A 455 -39.25 -0.38 -26.34
N ASN A 456 -39.37 0.88 -25.96
CA ASN A 456 -38.24 1.65 -25.44
C ASN A 456 -38.36 1.78 -23.93
N PRO A 457 -37.36 1.22 -23.14
CA PRO A 457 -37.41 1.23 -21.67
C PRO A 457 -37.25 2.63 -21.06
N PHE A 458 -36.85 3.61 -21.85
CA PHE A 458 -36.72 5.00 -21.40
C PHE A 458 -38.02 5.78 -21.52
N THR A 459 -39.01 5.28 -22.28
CA THR A 459 -40.23 6.04 -22.59
C THR A 459 -41.51 5.35 -22.03
N GLY A 460 -42.40 6.18 -21.54
CA GLY A 460 -43.68 5.73 -20.94
C GLY A 460 -43.52 5.04 -19.58
N GLY A 461 -44.61 4.86 -18.87
CA GLY A 461 -44.66 4.16 -17.59
C GLY A 461 -43.71 4.72 -16.50
N GLN A 462 -43.41 3.89 -15.51
CA GLN A 462 -42.54 4.26 -14.38
C GLN A 462 -41.73 3.07 -13.89
N ALA A 463 -40.63 3.34 -13.22
CA ALA A 463 -39.86 2.37 -12.43
C ALA A 463 -40.41 2.27 -11.00
N THR A 464 -40.11 1.18 -10.30
CA THR A 464 -40.48 1.00 -8.89
C THR A 464 -39.31 1.29 -7.92
N GLY A 465 -38.10 1.39 -8.42
CA GLY A 465 -36.92 1.67 -7.62
C GLY A 465 -35.63 1.67 -8.41
N ALA A 466 -34.55 1.72 -7.68
CA ALA A 466 -33.20 1.58 -8.20
C ALA A 466 -32.84 0.10 -8.42
N VAL A 467 -32.07 -0.22 -9.47
CA VAL A 467 -31.50 -1.56 -9.66
C VAL A 467 -30.54 -1.87 -8.50
N LYS A 468 -30.35 -3.16 -8.20
CA LYS A 468 -29.32 -3.55 -7.25
C LYS A 468 -27.96 -3.10 -7.76
N GLY A 469 -27.32 -2.21 -7.02
CA GLY A 469 -26.00 -1.72 -7.37
C GLY A 469 -24.86 -2.58 -6.80
N THR A 470 -23.64 -2.20 -7.12
CA THR A 470 -22.45 -2.86 -6.59
C THR A 470 -22.24 -2.49 -5.12
N TRP A 471 -22.18 -1.20 -4.82
CA TRP A 471 -21.91 -0.63 -3.49
C TRP A 471 -23.12 0.11 -2.92
N GLU A 472 -23.89 0.75 -3.78
CA GLU A 472 -25.10 1.48 -3.43
C GLU A 472 -26.22 1.22 -4.45
N PRO A 473 -27.50 1.27 -4.07
CA PRO A 473 -28.61 1.05 -5.00
C PRO A 473 -28.56 2.00 -6.19
N GLY A 474 -28.74 1.43 -7.40
CA GLY A 474 -28.79 2.21 -8.64
C GLY A 474 -27.47 2.49 -9.30
N VAL A 475 -26.33 2.15 -8.67
CA VAL A 475 -24.97 2.34 -9.22
C VAL A 475 -24.26 1.00 -9.37
N VAL A 476 -23.87 0.66 -10.60
CA VAL A 476 -23.26 -0.65 -10.92
C VAL A 476 -21.89 -0.43 -11.55
N ASP A 477 -20.83 -0.95 -10.94
CA ASP A 477 -19.48 -0.90 -11.50
C ASP A 477 -19.42 -1.50 -12.90
N TYR A 478 -18.64 -0.92 -13.80
CA TYR A 478 -18.45 -1.45 -15.16
C TYR A 478 -17.99 -2.91 -15.14
N ARG A 479 -17.07 -3.24 -14.24
CA ARG A 479 -16.59 -4.63 -14.01
C ARG A 479 -17.75 -5.59 -13.76
N GLN A 480 -18.71 -5.21 -12.92
CA GLN A 480 -19.88 -6.03 -12.61
C GLN A 480 -20.85 -6.09 -13.80
N ILE A 481 -21.06 -4.97 -14.51
CA ILE A 481 -21.89 -4.94 -15.71
C ILE A 481 -21.39 -5.98 -16.73
N VAL A 482 -20.10 -6.03 -16.99
CA VAL A 482 -19.52 -6.96 -17.96
C VAL A 482 -19.57 -8.42 -17.49
N ASN A 483 -19.28 -8.66 -16.20
CA ASN A 483 -19.16 -10.01 -15.67
C ASN A 483 -20.52 -10.67 -15.42
N GLU A 484 -21.51 -9.91 -14.96
CA GLU A 484 -22.78 -10.46 -14.47
C GLU A 484 -23.99 -10.13 -15.37
N TYR A 485 -24.06 -8.89 -15.88
CA TYR A 485 -25.27 -8.42 -16.56
C TYR A 485 -25.18 -8.54 -18.08
N ARG A 486 -24.07 -8.13 -18.70
CA ARG A 486 -23.95 -8.12 -20.18
C ARG A 486 -24.16 -9.48 -20.83
N ASN A 487 -23.75 -10.55 -20.17
CA ASN A 487 -23.92 -11.94 -20.60
C ASN A 487 -24.93 -12.71 -19.74
N GLY A 488 -25.61 -12.03 -18.83
CA GLY A 488 -26.57 -12.62 -17.90
C GLY A 488 -27.87 -13.04 -18.59
N SER A 489 -28.46 -14.14 -18.12
CA SER A 489 -29.72 -14.66 -18.69
C SER A 489 -30.86 -13.63 -18.61
N GLY A 490 -31.48 -13.37 -19.75
CA GLY A 490 -32.64 -12.47 -19.89
C GLY A 490 -32.30 -10.99 -20.02
N TRP A 491 -31.00 -10.61 -19.98
CA TRP A 491 -30.55 -9.28 -20.29
C TRP A 491 -30.33 -9.12 -21.80
N ALA A 492 -30.82 -8.03 -22.37
CA ALA A 492 -30.58 -7.64 -23.76
C ALA A 492 -29.70 -6.39 -23.82
N TYR A 493 -28.58 -6.50 -24.54
CA TYR A 493 -27.75 -5.38 -24.89
C TYR A 493 -28.35 -4.61 -26.05
N SER A 494 -28.35 -3.30 -25.96
CA SER A 494 -28.77 -2.39 -27.05
C SER A 494 -27.85 -1.17 -27.06
N TYR A 495 -27.72 -0.56 -28.25
CA TYR A 495 -26.95 0.66 -28.45
C TYR A 495 -27.84 1.71 -29.12
N ASP A 496 -27.93 2.90 -28.53
CA ASP A 496 -28.61 4.03 -29.15
C ASP A 496 -27.61 4.75 -30.05
N GLU A 497 -27.74 4.51 -31.37
CA GLU A 497 -26.84 5.06 -32.40
C GLU A 497 -26.89 6.60 -32.47
N THR A 498 -28.00 7.21 -32.05
CA THR A 498 -28.14 8.68 -32.06
C THR A 498 -27.45 9.29 -30.85
N ALA A 499 -27.63 8.66 -29.70
CA ALA A 499 -27.05 9.12 -28.44
C ALA A 499 -25.57 8.69 -28.25
N GLU A 500 -25.10 7.75 -29.07
CA GLU A 500 -23.83 7.04 -28.91
C GLU A 500 -23.71 6.43 -27.49
N ALA A 501 -24.74 5.73 -27.04
CA ALA A 501 -24.85 5.23 -25.66
C ALA A 501 -25.40 3.81 -25.59
N PRO A 502 -24.72 2.87 -24.89
CA PRO A 502 -25.21 1.53 -24.64
C PRO A 502 -26.18 1.48 -23.45
N TYR A 503 -27.05 0.44 -23.45
CA TYR A 503 -27.83 0.08 -22.29
C TYR A 503 -28.14 -1.41 -22.27
N LEU A 504 -28.44 -1.92 -21.08
CA LEU A 504 -28.93 -3.27 -20.85
C LEU A 504 -30.36 -3.20 -20.33
N PHE A 505 -31.24 -4.05 -20.88
CA PHE A 505 -32.62 -4.13 -20.43
C PHE A 505 -33.02 -5.59 -20.21
N LYS A 506 -33.62 -5.88 -19.06
CA LYS A 506 -34.19 -7.18 -18.71
C LYS A 506 -35.72 -7.05 -18.64
N GLN A 507 -36.37 -7.41 -19.71
CA GLN A 507 -37.83 -7.21 -19.86
C GLN A 507 -38.64 -7.94 -18.78
N SER A 508 -38.19 -9.11 -18.32
CA SER A 508 -38.94 -9.93 -17.34
C SER A 508 -39.06 -9.28 -15.96
N THR A 509 -38.14 -8.44 -15.59
CA THR A 509 -38.10 -7.73 -14.30
C THR A 509 -38.23 -6.22 -14.44
N GLY A 510 -38.14 -5.70 -15.66
CA GLY A 510 -38.12 -4.27 -15.94
C GLY A 510 -36.86 -3.60 -15.43
N ASP A 511 -35.71 -4.32 -15.39
CA ASP A 511 -34.44 -3.76 -14.99
C ASP A 511 -33.75 -3.10 -16.18
N LEU A 512 -33.27 -1.87 -16.00
CA LEU A 512 -32.54 -1.06 -17.00
C LEU A 512 -31.25 -0.56 -16.40
N ILE A 513 -30.12 -0.77 -17.11
CA ILE A 513 -28.82 -0.19 -16.78
C ILE A 513 -28.31 0.56 -18.00
N THR A 514 -27.98 1.84 -17.85
CA THR A 514 -27.35 2.68 -18.86
C THR A 514 -25.95 3.05 -18.40
N TYR A 515 -24.94 2.99 -19.29
CA TYR A 515 -23.52 3.04 -18.93
C TYR A 515 -22.66 3.46 -20.11
N ASP A 516 -21.35 3.60 -19.96
CA ASP A 516 -20.39 3.64 -21.06
C ASP A 516 -19.80 2.26 -21.32
N ASP A 517 -19.49 1.96 -22.59
CA ASP A 517 -18.73 0.79 -23.01
C ASP A 517 -17.60 1.20 -23.96
N PRO A 518 -16.72 0.29 -24.41
CA PRO A 518 -15.64 0.63 -25.34
C PRO A 518 -16.12 1.30 -26.64
N ARG A 519 -17.34 0.99 -27.11
CA ARG A 519 -17.91 1.61 -28.31
C ARG A 519 -18.29 3.08 -28.08
N SER A 520 -19.02 3.38 -27.01
CA SER A 520 -19.41 4.77 -26.67
C SER A 520 -18.18 5.61 -26.31
N VAL A 521 -17.21 5.02 -25.61
CA VAL A 521 -15.93 5.68 -25.28
C VAL A 521 -15.12 5.99 -26.53
N ALA A 522 -15.10 5.08 -27.53
CA ALA A 522 -14.47 5.34 -28.81
C ALA A 522 -15.15 6.49 -29.57
N ALA A 523 -16.49 6.59 -29.51
CA ALA A 523 -17.23 7.73 -30.07
C ALA A 523 -16.87 9.05 -29.35
N LYS A 524 -16.82 9.05 -28.03
CA LYS A 524 -16.38 10.19 -27.20
C LYS A 524 -14.94 10.60 -27.51
N GLY A 525 -14.02 9.65 -27.70
CA GLY A 525 -12.63 9.96 -28.07
C GLY A 525 -12.49 10.62 -29.43
N LYS A 526 -13.17 10.10 -30.46
CA LYS A 526 -13.26 10.74 -31.76
C LYS A 526 -13.86 12.14 -31.67
N TYR A 527 -14.92 12.29 -30.88
CA TYR A 527 -15.55 13.59 -30.63
C TYR A 527 -14.56 14.56 -29.97
N ALA A 528 -13.87 14.16 -28.92
CA ALA A 528 -12.88 14.98 -28.25
C ALA A 528 -11.78 15.46 -29.20
N LEU A 529 -11.27 14.58 -30.06
CA LEU A 529 -10.30 14.94 -31.09
C LEU A 529 -10.88 15.94 -32.10
N SER A 530 -12.10 15.70 -32.62
CA SER A 530 -12.76 16.55 -33.61
C SER A 530 -13.05 17.97 -33.11
N LYS A 531 -13.29 18.10 -31.80
CA LYS A 531 -13.54 19.37 -31.12
C LYS A 531 -12.25 20.02 -30.58
N GLY A 532 -11.12 19.38 -30.72
CA GLY A 532 -9.84 19.89 -30.23
C GLY A 532 -9.71 19.92 -28.71
N LEU A 533 -10.44 19.04 -28.00
CA LEU A 533 -10.42 18.97 -26.54
C LEU A 533 -9.05 18.52 -26.02
N ALA A 534 -8.78 18.80 -24.73
CA ALA A 534 -7.55 18.39 -24.05
C ALA A 534 -7.42 16.87 -23.91
N GLY A 535 -8.53 16.13 -23.77
CA GLY A 535 -8.54 14.68 -23.62
C GLY A 535 -9.83 14.17 -23.01
N MET A 536 -9.72 13.05 -22.29
CA MET A 536 -10.81 12.42 -21.55
C MET A 536 -10.39 12.07 -20.12
N PHE A 537 -11.36 12.00 -19.22
CA PHE A 537 -11.15 11.48 -17.86
C PHE A 537 -12.35 10.62 -17.44
N ALA A 538 -12.17 9.83 -16.37
CA ALA A 538 -13.20 8.92 -15.92
C ALA A 538 -13.46 9.00 -14.41
N TRP A 539 -14.68 8.76 -14.00
CA TRP A 539 -15.13 8.37 -12.68
C TRP A 539 -15.56 6.90 -12.76
N GLU A 540 -14.97 5.93 -11.99
CA GLU A 540 -13.74 5.94 -11.17
C GLU A 540 -12.92 4.69 -11.49
N ILE A 541 -11.62 4.80 -11.36
CA ILE A 541 -10.68 3.81 -11.91
C ILE A 541 -10.84 2.39 -11.32
N ASP A 542 -11.25 2.28 -10.08
CA ASP A 542 -11.43 1.00 -9.39
C ASP A 542 -12.71 0.24 -9.82
N ALA A 543 -13.61 0.88 -10.55
CA ALA A 543 -14.79 0.24 -11.12
C ALA A 543 -14.56 -0.35 -12.53
N ASP A 544 -13.47 0.04 -13.23
CA ASP A 544 -13.11 -0.48 -14.56
C ASP A 544 -12.39 -1.84 -14.45
N ASN A 545 -12.53 -2.67 -15.47
CA ASN A 545 -11.74 -3.89 -15.68
C ASN A 545 -10.59 -3.69 -16.69
N GLY A 546 -10.32 -2.47 -17.12
CA GLY A 546 -9.34 -2.07 -18.11
C GLY A 546 -9.92 -1.80 -19.50
N GLU A 547 -11.14 -2.24 -19.83
CA GLU A 547 -11.72 -2.04 -21.17
C GLU A 547 -12.03 -0.57 -21.46
N ILE A 548 -12.55 0.18 -20.48
CA ILE A 548 -12.88 1.60 -20.64
C ILE A 548 -11.61 2.44 -20.77
N LEU A 549 -10.64 2.25 -19.91
CA LEU A 549 -9.36 2.97 -19.97
C LEU A 549 -8.62 2.68 -21.29
N ASN A 550 -8.60 1.41 -21.73
CA ASN A 550 -8.03 1.06 -23.03
C ASN A 550 -8.73 1.79 -24.18
N ALA A 551 -10.07 1.84 -24.18
CA ALA A 551 -10.84 2.55 -25.20
C ALA A 551 -10.57 4.05 -25.19
N MET A 552 -10.39 4.68 -24.03
CA MET A 552 -9.95 6.08 -23.91
C MET A 552 -8.60 6.29 -24.59
N HIS A 553 -7.63 5.42 -24.25
CA HIS A 553 -6.27 5.49 -24.81
C HIS A 553 -6.28 5.32 -26.33
N GLU A 554 -6.91 4.25 -26.82
CA GLU A 554 -6.94 3.89 -28.23
C GLU A 554 -7.65 4.93 -29.11
N SER A 555 -8.78 5.44 -28.64
CA SER A 555 -9.55 6.45 -29.39
C SER A 555 -8.86 7.82 -29.47
N LEU A 556 -8.05 8.18 -28.49
CA LEU A 556 -7.28 9.44 -28.49
C LEU A 556 -5.95 9.35 -29.25
N MET A 557 -5.50 8.16 -29.65
CA MET A 557 -4.30 8.00 -30.49
C MET A 557 -4.48 8.60 -31.90
N GLY A 558 -5.70 8.93 -32.31
CA GLY A 558 -5.97 9.48 -33.66
C GLY A 558 -5.73 8.42 -34.73
N GLY A 559 -6.49 7.33 -34.68
CA GLY A 559 -6.56 6.42 -35.82
C GLY A 559 -7.01 7.20 -37.06
N GLY A 560 -6.24 7.12 -38.16
CA GLY A 560 -6.50 7.84 -39.39
C GLY A 560 -7.94 7.71 -39.82
N ASP A 561 -8.42 8.82 -40.27
CA ASP A 561 -9.72 9.15 -40.77
C ASP A 561 -10.53 7.99 -41.36
N SER A 562 -11.63 7.64 -40.67
CA SER A 562 -12.73 6.93 -41.32
C SER A 562 -13.96 7.80 -41.19
N GLY A 563 -14.08 8.76 -42.12
CA GLY A 563 -15.21 9.65 -42.24
C GLY A 563 -16.52 8.90 -42.29
N GLY A 564 -17.51 9.39 -41.52
CA GLY A 564 -18.91 9.00 -41.64
C GLY A 564 -19.46 9.29 -43.04
N GLY A 565 -19.66 8.23 -43.77
CA GLY A 565 -20.40 8.23 -45.05
C GLY A 565 -21.26 6.99 -45.08
N THR A 566 -22.50 7.14 -45.46
CA THR A 566 -23.49 6.09 -45.76
C THR A 566 -22.87 4.85 -46.40
N PRO A 567 -23.23 3.61 -46.06
CA PRO A 567 -22.58 2.44 -46.62
C PRO A 567 -22.76 2.33 -48.12
N ALA A 568 -21.72 2.60 -48.88
CA ALA A 568 -21.57 2.10 -50.24
C ALA A 568 -21.01 0.65 -50.14
N PRO A 569 -21.23 -0.23 -51.10
CA PRO A 569 -20.87 -1.65 -51.00
C PRO A 569 -19.39 -1.79 -50.77
N THR A 570 -19.09 -2.63 -49.79
CA THR A 570 -17.77 -3.00 -49.27
C THR A 570 -16.72 -3.12 -50.37
N PRO A 571 -15.64 -2.30 -50.35
CA PRO A 571 -14.43 -2.67 -51.08
C PRO A 571 -13.77 -3.79 -50.25
N THR A 572 -13.25 -4.79 -50.93
CA THR A 572 -12.42 -5.86 -50.37
C THR A 572 -11.38 -5.28 -49.41
N PRO A 573 -11.23 -5.77 -48.17
CA PRO A 573 -10.26 -5.24 -47.23
C PRO A 573 -8.85 -5.23 -47.86
N THR A 574 -8.18 -4.09 -47.84
CA THR A 574 -6.78 -4.05 -48.25
C THR A 574 -5.98 -4.66 -47.11
N ASN A 575 -5.31 -5.78 -47.37
CA ASN A 575 -4.46 -6.48 -46.44
C ASN A 575 -3.45 -5.53 -45.79
N GLN A 576 -3.40 -5.49 -44.47
CA GLN A 576 -2.45 -4.73 -43.66
C GLN A 576 -1.34 -5.61 -43.13
N PRO A 577 -0.12 -5.07 -42.90
CA PRO A 577 0.94 -5.86 -42.28
C PRO A 577 0.53 -6.34 -40.88
N PRO A 578 0.89 -7.58 -40.51
CA PRO A 578 0.65 -8.08 -39.17
C PRO A 578 1.46 -7.30 -38.15
N VAL A 579 1.04 -7.32 -36.91
CA VAL A 579 1.77 -6.71 -35.78
C VAL A 579 2.59 -7.79 -35.09
N ALA A 580 3.93 -7.73 -35.20
CA ALA A 580 4.83 -8.59 -34.48
C ALA A 580 4.97 -8.13 -33.01
N SER A 581 4.85 -9.08 -32.07
CA SER A 581 4.98 -8.78 -30.63
C SER A 581 5.79 -9.89 -29.94
N ALA A 582 6.82 -9.48 -29.19
CA ALA A 582 7.58 -10.34 -28.29
C ALA A 582 8.32 -9.46 -27.26
N THR A 583 8.59 -10.00 -26.08
CA THR A 583 9.13 -9.23 -24.95
C THR A 583 10.50 -9.72 -24.51
N ASP A 584 11.32 -8.80 -24.00
CA ASP A 584 12.60 -9.11 -23.39
C ASP A 584 12.45 -9.99 -22.14
N GLN A 585 13.44 -10.84 -21.88
CA GLN A 585 13.43 -11.79 -20.78
C GLN A 585 14.75 -11.77 -20.01
N GLN A 586 14.66 -12.16 -18.74
CA GLN A 586 15.84 -12.42 -17.91
C GLN A 586 15.76 -13.84 -17.38
N VAL A 587 16.86 -14.59 -17.48
CA VAL A 587 16.95 -15.98 -17.05
C VAL A 587 18.25 -16.22 -16.29
N ILE A 588 18.35 -17.32 -15.59
CA ILE A 588 19.60 -17.85 -15.02
C ILE A 588 19.78 -19.27 -15.59
N GLY A 589 20.83 -19.47 -16.36
CA GLY A 589 21.16 -20.78 -16.92
C GLY A 589 21.83 -21.74 -15.91
N PRO A 590 21.78 -23.06 -16.16
CA PRO A 590 21.25 -23.72 -17.35
C PRO A 590 19.71 -23.82 -17.29
N SER A 591 19.02 -23.25 -18.27
CA SER A 591 17.56 -23.29 -18.35
C SER A 591 17.06 -23.28 -19.80
N GLN A 592 15.88 -23.87 -20.03
CA GLN A 592 15.21 -23.73 -21.31
C GLN A 592 14.43 -22.40 -21.34
N VAL A 593 14.73 -21.59 -22.34
CA VAL A 593 14.10 -20.30 -22.60
C VAL A 593 13.07 -20.48 -23.71
N THR A 594 11.88 -19.90 -23.48
CA THR A 594 10.82 -19.85 -24.51
C THR A 594 10.68 -18.41 -25.00
N LEU A 595 10.96 -18.16 -26.26
CA LEU A 595 10.67 -16.94 -26.97
C LEU A 595 9.20 -16.97 -27.41
N ASP A 596 8.38 -16.09 -26.86
CA ASP A 596 6.93 -16.11 -27.08
C ASP A 596 6.49 -14.94 -27.97
N GLY A 597 6.07 -15.26 -29.18
CA GLY A 597 5.50 -14.33 -30.16
C GLY A 597 3.98 -14.48 -30.33
N SER A 598 3.30 -15.21 -29.43
CA SER A 598 1.86 -15.51 -29.58
C SER A 598 0.94 -14.28 -29.42
N ALA A 599 1.47 -13.17 -28.91
CA ALA A 599 0.77 -11.89 -28.87
C ALA A 599 0.76 -11.15 -30.23
N SER A 600 1.48 -11.65 -31.23
CA SER A 600 1.41 -11.12 -32.59
C SER A 600 0.03 -11.38 -33.20
N HIS A 601 -0.51 -10.40 -33.92
CA HIS A 601 -1.82 -10.52 -34.52
C HIS A 601 -1.85 -9.86 -35.90
N ASP A 602 -2.76 -10.33 -36.72
CA ASP A 602 -3.13 -9.73 -37.99
C ASP A 602 -4.29 -8.76 -37.73
N PRO A 603 -4.23 -7.50 -38.19
CA PRO A 603 -5.33 -6.56 -38.01
C PRO A 603 -6.68 -7.04 -38.58
N GLU A 604 -6.65 -7.86 -39.63
CA GLU A 604 -7.82 -8.46 -40.24
C GLU A 604 -8.21 -9.81 -39.63
N GLY A 605 -7.46 -10.29 -38.63
CA GLY A 605 -7.69 -11.59 -37.96
C GLY A 605 -7.24 -12.79 -38.75
N GLY A 606 -6.40 -12.59 -39.78
CA GLY A 606 -5.81 -13.65 -40.62
C GLY A 606 -4.81 -14.53 -39.88
N ALA A 607 -4.56 -15.71 -40.40
CA ALA A 607 -3.56 -16.61 -39.85
C ALA A 607 -2.13 -16.09 -40.10
N LEU A 608 -1.26 -16.22 -39.08
CA LEU A 608 0.13 -15.79 -39.14
C LEU A 608 1.10 -16.94 -39.31
N THR A 609 2.17 -16.66 -40.04
CA THR A 609 3.38 -17.51 -40.04
C THR A 609 4.47 -16.79 -39.27
N TYR A 610 5.30 -17.58 -38.58
CA TYR A 610 6.33 -17.07 -37.66
C TYR A 610 7.71 -17.51 -38.14
N ALA A 611 8.71 -16.67 -37.96
CA ALA A 611 10.12 -17.04 -38.17
C ALA A 611 11.01 -16.31 -37.17
N TRP A 612 11.63 -17.09 -36.28
CA TRP A 612 12.59 -16.58 -35.32
C TRP A 612 14.02 -16.73 -35.84
N SER A 613 14.85 -15.75 -35.63
CA SER A 613 16.28 -15.76 -35.94
C SER A 613 17.07 -15.10 -34.81
N GLN A 614 18.27 -15.59 -34.55
CA GLN A 614 19.19 -14.94 -33.60
C GLN A 614 19.91 -13.79 -34.31
N THR A 615 19.98 -12.64 -33.69
CA THR A 615 20.60 -11.41 -34.23
C THR A 615 21.91 -11.05 -33.55
N SER A 616 22.11 -11.47 -32.29
CA SER A 616 23.32 -11.18 -31.53
C SER A 616 23.55 -12.18 -30.39
N GLY A 617 24.73 -12.11 -29.80
CA GLY A 617 25.15 -12.99 -28.69
C GLY A 617 25.79 -14.30 -29.17
N THR A 618 26.20 -15.14 -28.23
CA THR A 618 26.74 -16.50 -28.53
C THR A 618 25.67 -17.31 -29.23
N THR A 619 26.02 -17.97 -30.35
CA THR A 619 25.09 -18.75 -31.15
C THR A 619 24.46 -19.90 -30.37
N VAL A 620 23.13 -19.96 -30.38
CA VAL A 620 22.34 -21.01 -29.77
C VAL A 620 21.46 -21.70 -30.82
N THR A 621 21.07 -22.94 -30.54
CA THR A 621 20.17 -23.68 -31.43
C THR A 621 18.73 -23.39 -31.07
N LEU A 622 17.98 -22.76 -31.99
CA LEU A 622 16.55 -22.53 -31.84
C LEU A 622 15.76 -23.75 -32.32
N SER A 623 14.95 -24.29 -31.41
CA SER A 623 13.89 -25.25 -31.71
C SER A 623 12.58 -24.53 -31.98
N ASN A 624 11.70 -25.11 -32.80
CA ASN A 624 10.38 -24.56 -33.17
C ASN A 624 10.42 -23.12 -33.72
N LYS A 625 11.50 -22.76 -34.38
CA LYS A 625 11.73 -21.37 -34.85
C LYS A 625 10.71 -20.85 -35.85
N ASN A 626 9.87 -21.70 -36.41
CA ASN A 626 8.81 -21.33 -37.36
C ASN A 626 7.41 -21.38 -36.73
N THR A 627 7.32 -21.36 -35.43
CA THR A 627 6.05 -21.28 -34.67
C THR A 627 5.99 -20.05 -33.80
N ALA A 628 4.82 -19.74 -33.21
CA ALA A 628 4.65 -18.64 -32.31
C ALA A 628 5.59 -18.69 -31.08
N LYS A 629 5.98 -19.91 -30.67
CA LYS A 629 6.87 -20.14 -29.52
C LYS A 629 8.12 -20.94 -29.96
N ALA A 630 9.25 -20.24 -29.98
CA ALA A 630 10.56 -20.89 -30.20
C ALA A 630 11.26 -21.11 -28.85
N THR A 631 12.12 -22.12 -28.79
CA THR A 631 12.88 -22.43 -27.57
C THR A 631 14.36 -22.57 -27.84
N PHE A 632 15.20 -22.23 -26.88
CA PHE A 632 16.61 -22.55 -26.81
C PHE A 632 17.03 -22.89 -25.38
N ASN A 633 18.16 -23.53 -25.21
CA ASN A 633 18.74 -23.78 -23.89
C ASN A 633 19.84 -22.73 -23.62
N ALA A 634 19.61 -21.87 -22.62
CA ALA A 634 20.64 -21.01 -22.09
C ALA A 634 21.65 -21.87 -21.32
N PRO A 635 22.96 -21.80 -21.63
CA PRO A 635 23.99 -22.56 -20.90
C PRO A 635 24.24 -21.94 -19.51
N ALA A 636 24.88 -22.71 -18.62
CA ALA A 636 25.40 -22.14 -17.39
C ALA A 636 26.45 -21.06 -17.73
N THR A 637 26.34 -19.93 -17.03
CA THR A 637 27.27 -18.81 -17.23
C THR A 637 27.83 -18.31 -15.89
N THR A 638 29.06 -17.82 -15.92
CA THR A 638 29.70 -17.16 -14.76
C THR A 638 29.75 -15.64 -14.89
N THR A 639 29.30 -15.09 -16.02
CA THR A 639 29.16 -13.66 -16.29
C THR A 639 27.90 -13.44 -17.09
N ASP A 640 27.25 -12.32 -16.89
CA ASP A 640 26.03 -11.95 -17.61
C ASP A 640 26.26 -12.00 -19.13
N LYS A 641 25.34 -12.65 -19.86
CA LYS A 641 25.33 -12.76 -21.33
C LYS A 641 24.01 -12.32 -21.89
N THR A 642 24.04 -11.62 -23.00
CA THR A 642 22.84 -11.21 -23.71
C THR A 642 22.76 -11.92 -25.05
N TYR A 643 21.57 -12.47 -25.37
CA TYR A 643 21.22 -13.05 -26.65
C TYR A 643 20.14 -12.17 -27.29
N GLY A 644 20.38 -11.71 -28.51
CA GLY A 644 19.39 -10.98 -29.28
C GLY A 644 18.70 -11.90 -30.30
N PHE A 645 17.38 -11.77 -30.40
CA PHE A 645 16.56 -12.48 -31.37
C PHE A 645 15.63 -11.51 -32.08
N GLN A 646 15.21 -11.90 -33.28
CA GLN A 646 14.19 -11.22 -34.05
C GLN A 646 13.10 -12.22 -34.43
N LEU A 647 11.87 -11.85 -34.14
CA LEU A 647 10.67 -12.48 -34.65
C LEU A 647 10.23 -11.73 -35.91
N LYS A 648 10.02 -12.48 -36.99
CA LYS A 648 9.28 -12.02 -38.16
C LYS A 648 7.95 -12.75 -38.23
N VAL A 649 6.85 -12.01 -38.30
CA VAL A 649 5.51 -12.55 -38.59
C VAL A 649 5.09 -12.14 -40.00
N THR A 650 4.39 -13.03 -40.70
CA THR A 650 3.90 -12.80 -42.05
C THR A 650 2.46 -13.30 -42.13
N ASP A 651 1.56 -12.50 -42.68
CA ASP A 651 0.15 -12.81 -42.90
C ASP A 651 -0.05 -13.67 -44.15
N THR A 652 -1.28 -14.07 -44.44
CA THR A 652 -1.68 -14.86 -45.60
C THR A 652 -1.59 -14.05 -46.90
N GLY A 653 -1.52 -12.73 -46.84
CA GLY A 653 -1.35 -11.82 -47.96
C GLY A 653 0.12 -11.56 -48.34
N GLY A 654 1.07 -12.04 -47.53
CA GLY A 654 2.52 -11.93 -47.76
C GLY A 654 3.13 -10.64 -47.15
N LEU A 655 2.39 -9.80 -46.45
CA LEU A 655 2.94 -8.65 -45.71
C LEU A 655 3.56 -9.15 -44.40
N SER A 656 4.55 -8.45 -43.88
CA SER A 656 5.26 -8.88 -42.69
C SER A 656 5.73 -7.73 -41.79
N SER A 657 5.85 -8.00 -40.51
CA SER A 657 6.50 -7.13 -39.52
C SER A 657 7.48 -7.89 -38.65
N THR A 658 8.30 -7.18 -37.87
CA THR A 658 9.33 -7.78 -37.01
C THR A 658 9.30 -7.19 -35.61
N ALA A 659 9.61 -8.02 -34.60
CA ALA A 659 9.89 -7.60 -33.24
C ALA A 659 11.26 -8.10 -32.82
N ASN A 660 12.03 -7.28 -32.12
CA ASN A 660 13.32 -7.66 -31.55
C ASN A 660 13.15 -8.01 -30.07
N VAL A 661 13.89 -9.00 -29.61
CA VAL A 661 13.85 -9.50 -28.23
C VAL A 661 15.26 -9.67 -27.72
N GLN A 662 15.52 -9.26 -26.49
CA GLN A 662 16.74 -9.56 -25.78
C GLN A 662 16.46 -10.54 -24.63
N VAL A 663 17.33 -11.53 -24.48
CA VAL A 663 17.35 -12.44 -23.34
C VAL A 663 18.65 -12.22 -22.60
N LEU A 664 18.54 -11.70 -21.37
CA LEU A 664 19.67 -11.55 -20.45
C LEU A 664 19.81 -12.83 -19.61
N ASP A 665 20.84 -13.61 -19.87
CA ASP A 665 21.24 -14.77 -19.07
C ASP A 665 22.20 -14.30 -17.98
N LYS A 666 21.67 -14.17 -16.78
CA LYS A 666 22.40 -13.68 -15.61
C LYS A 666 23.27 -14.78 -15.02
N ALA A 667 24.48 -14.42 -14.65
CA ALA A 667 25.29 -15.23 -13.76
C ALA A 667 24.56 -15.44 -12.42
N PRO A 668 24.56 -16.68 -11.88
CA PRO A 668 24.08 -16.89 -10.53
C PRO A 668 24.81 -15.97 -9.54
N ALA A 669 24.10 -15.45 -8.57
CA ALA A 669 24.74 -14.72 -7.48
C ALA A 669 25.77 -15.62 -6.78
N PRO A 670 26.93 -15.08 -6.35
CA PRO A 670 27.89 -15.83 -5.55
C PRO A 670 27.21 -16.32 -4.28
N ASN A 671 27.39 -17.60 -3.96
CA ASN A 671 26.89 -18.14 -2.69
C ASN A 671 27.77 -17.64 -1.55
N HIS A 672 27.15 -17.15 -0.47
CA HIS A 672 27.79 -16.83 0.80
C HIS A 672 27.61 -18.00 1.76
N ALA A 673 28.67 -18.36 2.48
CA ALA A 673 28.54 -19.39 3.49
C ALA A 673 27.70 -18.91 4.68
N PRO A 674 26.92 -19.77 5.34
CA PRO A 674 26.18 -19.38 6.51
C PRO A 674 27.10 -18.86 7.63
N THR A 675 26.63 -17.90 8.39
CA THR A 675 27.30 -17.38 9.56
C THR A 675 26.68 -17.98 10.81
N VAL A 676 27.51 -18.37 11.79
CA VAL A 676 27.05 -18.92 13.07
C VAL A 676 27.68 -18.12 14.18
N ASN A 677 26.88 -17.65 15.15
CA ASN A 677 27.40 -16.90 16.27
C ASN A 677 28.33 -17.78 17.14
N ALA A 678 29.37 -17.15 17.68
CA ALA A 678 30.29 -17.81 18.59
C ALA A 678 29.60 -18.16 19.90
N PHE A 679 29.92 -19.31 20.49
CA PHE A 679 29.46 -19.71 21.81
C PHE A 679 30.45 -19.24 22.87
N GLU A 680 29.94 -18.84 24.02
CA GLU A 680 30.76 -18.64 25.22
C GLU A 680 31.11 -19.99 25.86
N ALA A 681 32.23 -20.06 26.60
CA ALA A 681 32.60 -21.26 27.34
C ALA A 681 31.61 -21.51 28.49
N ILE A 682 31.22 -22.76 28.68
CA ILE A 682 30.16 -23.17 29.58
C ILE A 682 30.75 -24.04 30.72
N THR A 683 30.25 -23.83 31.94
CA THR A 683 30.55 -24.73 33.07
C THR A 683 29.26 -25.34 33.57
N LEU A 684 29.19 -26.68 33.66
CA LEU A 684 28.06 -27.44 34.15
C LEU A 684 28.48 -28.33 35.33
N GLN A 685 27.57 -28.58 36.26
CA GLN A 685 27.75 -29.69 37.23
C GLN A 685 27.34 -31.02 36.61
N ALA A 686 27.98 -32.09 37.03
CA ALA A 686 27.60 -33.45 36.62
C ALA A 686 26.08 -33.71 36.85
N GLY A 687 25.40 -34.20 35.85
CA GLY A 687 23.95 -34.39 35.81
C GLY A 687 23.09 -33.15 35.49
N GLN A 688 23.70 -31.97 35.31
CA GLN A 688 22.98 -30.75 34.91
C GLN A 688 22.61 -30.82 33.47
N GLN A 689 21.33 -30.43 33.15
CA GLN A 689 20.85 -30.28 31.77
C GLN A 689 21.04 -28.87 31.27
N MET A 690 21.29 -28.73 29.98
CA MET A 690 21.43 -27.45 29.30
C MET A 690 20.97 -27.55 27.86
N ASN A 691 20.35 -26.48 27.37
CA ASN A 691 20.01 -26.31 25.96
C ASN A 691 20.96 -25.31 25.32
N LEU A 692 21.53 -25.69 24.20
CA LEU A 692 22.35 -24.84 23.32
C LEU A 692 21.54 -24.48 22.08
N HIS A 693 21.59 -23.22 21.65
CA HIS A 693 20.96 -22.76 20.44
C HIS A 693 22.00 -22.23 19.47
N ALA A 694 22.08 -22.81 18.27
CA ALA A 694 22.95 -22.34 17.20
C ALA A 694 22.24 -21.22 16.40
N GLN A 695 22.52 -19.98 16.77
CA GLN A 695 22.02 -18.82 16.03
C GLN A 695 22.81 -18.67 14.74
N ALA A 696 22.19 -19.02 13.62
CA ALA A 696 22.80 -18.96 12.30
C ALA A 696 21.97 -18.11 11.33
N LEU A 697 22.66 -17.45 10.41
CA LEU A 697 22.07 -16.65 9.35
C LEU A 697 22.78 -16.96 8.04
N ASP A 698 22.01 -17.04 6.97
CA ASP A 698 22.53 -17.09 5.59
C ASP A 698 22.22 -15.77 4.87
N GLN A 699 23.24 -15.21 4.21
CA GLN A 699 23.10 -13.92 3.51
C GLN A 699 22.23 -14.05 2.26
N ASP A 700 22.15 -15.23 1.67
CA ASP A 700 21.39 -15.52 0.45
C ASP A 700 19.98 -16.02 0.78
N ASN A 701 19.67 -16.21 2.08
CA ASN A 701 18.44 -16.81 2.61
C ASN A 701 18.23 -18.27 2.16
N ASP A 702 19.29 -18.99 1.93
CA ASP A 702 19.22 -20.43 1.66
C ASP A 702 18.74 -21.19 2.92
N PRO A 703 17.98 -22.30 2.78
CA PRO A 703 17.57 -23.11 3.92
C PRO A 703 18.76 -23.71 4.66
N LEU A 704 18.84 -23.51 5.97
CA LEU A 704 19.93 -24.00 6.80
C LEU A 704 19.62 -25.38 7.36
N THR A 705 20.65 -26.24 7.36
CA THR A 705 20.67 -27.56 8.04
C THR A 705 21.75 -27.56 9.11
N TYR A 706 21.48 -28.27 10.21
CA TYR A 706 22.33 -28.27 11.39
C TYR A 706 22.82 -29.70 11.65
N GLN A 707 24.05 -29.85 12.11
CA GLN A 707 24.61 -31.12 12.57
C GLN A 707 25.52 -30.86 13.74
N TRP A 708 25.09 -31.30 14.95
CA TRP A 708 25.90 -31.20 16.15
C TRP A 708 26.79 -32.46 16.28
N ASN A 709 28.01 -32.25 16.68
CA ASN A 709 28.95 -33.28 17.08
C ASN A 709 29.17 -33.16 18.61
N VAL A 710 28.61 -34.10 19.35
CA VAL A 710 28.53 -34.08 20.81
C VAL A 710 29.09 -35.41 21.31
N PRO A 711 29.98 -35.42 22.33
CA PRO A 711 30.38 -36.66 22.97
C PRO A 711 29.16 -37.44 23.52
N ALA A 712 29.14 -38.75 23.30
CA ALA A 712 27.98 -39.60 23.61
C ALA A 712 27.56 -39.60 25.08
N GLU A 713 28.51 -39.37 25.98
CA GLU A 713 28.29 -39.25 27.40
C GLU A 713 27.42 -38.09 27.87
N PHE A 714 27.15 -37.09 26.97
CA PHE A 714 26.25 -35.99 27.24
C PHE A 714 24.79 -36.32 26.95
N ALA A 715 24.47 -37.54 26.49
CA ALA A 715 23.12 -37.96 26.12
C ALA A 715 22.36 -36.90 25.26
N PRO A 716 22.90 -36.52 24.09
CA PRO A 716 22.38 -35.40 23.32
C PRO A 716 21.05 -35.69 22.65
N GLU A 717 20.13 -34.69 22.66
CA GLU A 717 18.89 -34.70 21.89
C GLU A 717 18.84 -33.47 20.97
N GLY A 718 18.33 -33.60 19.76
CA GLY A 718 18.23 -32.49 18.80
C GLY A 718 19.47 -32.27 17.90
N ASN A 719 20.27 -33.31 17.65
CA ASN A 719 21.56 -33.22 16.93
C ASN A 719 21.44 -32.62 15.49
N ASN A 720 20.24 -32.59 14.90
CA ASN A 720 20.01 -32.10 13.53
C ASN A 720 19.15 -30.86 13.49
N THR A 721 19.00 -30.15 14.60
CA THR A 721 18.22 -28.92 14.73
C THR A 721 19.10 -27.76 15.22
N ALA A 722 18.59 -26.55 15.18
CA ALA A 722 19.27 -25.39 15.74
C ALA A 722 19.44 -25.51 17.28
N ASP A 723 18.56 -26.27 17.93
CA ASP A 723 18.52 -26.47 19.37
C ASP A 723 19.06 -27.86 19.71
N LEU A 724 20.01 -27.92 20.61
CA LEU A 724 20.61 -29.13 21.17
C LEU A 724 20.37 -29.18 22.69
N SER A 725 19.80 -30.25 23.20
CA SER A 725 19.72 -30.51 24.62
C SER A 725 20.82 -31.51 25.04
N ILE A 726 21.52 -31.18 26.09
CA ILE A 726 22.60 -32.03 26.65
C ILE A 726 22.43 -32.22 28.16
N THR A 727 22.90 -33.36 28.67
CA THR A 727 23.04 -33.62 30.09
C THR A 727 24.53 -33.86 30.41
N ALA A 728 25.09 -33.11 31.34
CA ALA A 728 26.49 -33.21 31.69
C ALA A 728 26.79 -34.59 32.32
N PRO A 729 27.83 -35.34 31.86
CA PRO A 729 28.15 -36.65 32.37
C PRO A 729 28.68 -36.57 33.81
N ASP A 730 28.62 -37.71 34.52
CA ASP A 730 29.24 -37.80 35.83
C ASP A 730 30.78 -37.82 35.71
N VAL A 731 31.45 -36.90 36.43
CA VAL A 731 32.89 -36.78 36.47
C VAL A 731 33.40 -36.74 37.88
N THR A 732 34.62 -37.27 38.12
CA THR A 732 35.25 -37.29 39.46
C THR A 732 36.18 -36.09 39.67
N ALA A 733 36.53 -35.35 38.62
CA ALA A 733 37.32 -34.14 38.65
C ALA A 733 36.85 -33.25 37.49
N ASN A 734 37.16 -31.94 37.50
CA ASN A 734 36.84 -31.04 36.41
C ASN A 734 37.39 -31.58 35.11
N GLN A 735 36.50 -31.74 34.12
CA GLN A 735 36.83 -32.23 32.79
C GLN A 735 36.26 -31.30 31.74
N SER A 736 37.08 -30.99 30.71
CA SER A 736 36.62 -30.13 29.61
C SER A 736 36.35 -30.94 28.35
N PHE A 737 35.26 -30.62 27.69
CA PHE A 737 34.77 -31.24 26.46
C PHE A 737 34.59 -30.18 25.41
N SER A 738 34.64 -30.57 24.11
CA SER A 738 34.31 -29.73 23.00
C SER A 738 33.06 -30.25 22.29
N ILE A 739 32.06 -29.39 22.15
CA ILE A 739 30.86 -29.65 21.35
C ILE A 739 30.93 -28.72 20.17
N SER A 740 30.58 -29.23 18.96
CA SER A 740 30.59 -28.38 17.79
C SER A 740 29.31 -28.57 16.97
N VAL A 741 28.91 -27.50 16.28
CA VAL A 741 27.82 -27.50 15.31
C VAL A 741 28.36 -27.13 13.94
N SER A 742 27.97 -27.89 12.93
CA SER A 742 28.15 -27.57 11.49
C SER A 742 26.80 -27.12 10.93
N VAL A 743 26.76 -25.92 10.36
CA VAL A 743 25.56 -25.36 9.71
C VAL A 743 25.84 -25.25 8.23
N SER A 744 24.97 -25.80 7.39
CA SER A 744 25.12 -25.80 5.95
C SER A 744 23.89 -25.24 5.25
N ASP A 745 24.13 -24.47 4.17
CA ASP A 745 23.16 -23.94 3.20
C ASP A 745 22.90 -24.92 2.01
N GLY A 746 23.45 -26.12 2.10
CA GLY A 746 23.40 -27.14 1.02
C GLY A 746 24.48 -26.98 -0.05
N LYS A 747 25.28 -25.89 -0.03
CA LYS A 747 26.41 -25.62 -0.96
C LYS A 747 27.72 -25.48 -0.21
N THR A 748 27.71 -24.83 0.93
CA THR A 748 28.85 -24.61 1.82
C THR A 748 28.46 -24.86 3.26
N SER A 749 29.43 -24.88 4.17
CA SER A 749 29.15 -25.05 5.61
C SER A 749 30.10 -24.25 6.49
N THR A 750 29.59 -23.80 7.62
CA THR A 750 30.37 -23.14 8.66
C THR A 750 30.27 -23.93 9.95
N GLN A 751 31.38 -24.07 10.67
CA GLN A 751 31.44 -24.77 11.95
C GLN A 751 31.78 -23.84 13.10
N GLN A 752 31.07 -24.01 14.23
CA GLN A 752 31.39 -23.36 15.50
C GLN A 752 31.51 -24.40 16.62
N SER A 753 32.33 -24.08 17.63
CA SER A 753 32.57 -24.98 18.77
C SER A 753 32.36 -24.23 20.08
N VAL A 754 31.88 -24.98 21.09
CA VAL A 754 31.75 -24.53 22.48
C VAL A 754 32.59 -25.43 23.40
N SER A 755 33.32 -24.80 24.30
CA SER A 755 34.03 -25.54 25.36
C SER A 755 33.11 -25.71 26.57
N VAL A 756 32.87 -26.95 26.98
CA VAL A 756 32.04 -27.28 28.15
C VAL A 756 32.91 -27.89 29.23
N THR A 757 33.03 -27.23 30.37
CA THR A 757 33.71 -27.78 31.56
C THR A 757 32.65 -28.39 32.48
N VAL A 758 32.82 -29.67 32.78
CA VAL A 758 31.97 -30.39 33.72
C VAL A 758 32.70 -30.49 35.05
N THR A 759 32.03 -30.09 36.14
CA THR A 759 32.53 -30.20 37.53
C THR A 759 31.84 -31.35 38.26
N PRO A 760 32.50 -32.03 39.19
CA PRO A 760 31.88 -33.10 39.98
C PRO A 760 30.65 -32.62 40.74
N ARG A 761 29.71 -33.51 41.03
CA ARG A 761 28.61 -33.23 41.97
C ARG A 761 29.20 -32.87 43.31
N GLN A 762 28.79 -31.77 43.94
CA GLN A 762 29.10 -31.53 45.37
C GLN A 762 28.35 -32.61 46.17
N ASN A 763 29.11 -33.43 46.86
CA ASN A 763 28.51 -34.34 47.86
C ASN A 763 27.93 -33.45 48.96
N ASP A 764 26.63 -33.49 49.17
CA ASP A 764 25.99 -32.92 50.34
C ASP A 764 26.54 -33.70 51.59
N GLU A 765 27.27 -32.98 52.43
CA GLU A 765 27.54 -33.52 53.78
C GLU A 765 26.21 -33.74 54.51
N PRO A 766 26.04 -34.83 55.29
CA PRO A 766 24.78 -35.10 55.97
C PRO A 766 24.54 -34.02 57.05
N LEU A 767 23.35 -33.41 56.99
CA LEU A 767 22.84 -32.46 57.98
C LEU A 767 22.86 -33.09 59.36
N PRO A 768 23.34 -32.37 60.43
CA PRO A 768 23.26 -32.87 61.85
C PRO A 768 21.82 -32.99 62.29
N SER A 769 21.52 -34.04 62.97
CA SER A 769 20.25 -34.44 63.56
C SER A 769 19.62 -33.36 64.45
N PRO A 770 18.30 -33.18 64.44
CA PRO A 770 17.62 -32.13 65.24
C PRO A 770 17.51 -32.55 66.71
N ASP A 771 17.75 -31.63 67.63
CA ASP A 771 17.49 -31.66 69.02
C ASP A 771 16.06 -31.15 69.35
N PRO A 772 15.41 -31.66 70.46
CA PRO A 772 13.95 -31.79 70.50
C PRO A 772 13.21 -30.57 71.06
N THR A 773 11.96 -30.54 70.67
CA THR A 773 10.83 -29.65 71.02
C THR A 773 10.73 -29.25 72.53
N PRO A 774 10.04 -28.12 72.83
CA PRO A 774 8.83 -28.20 73.63
C PRO A 774 7.60 -27.56 73.06
N GLY A 775 6.46 -28.20 73.18
CA GLY A 775 5.10 -27.92 72.77
C GLY A 775 4.34 -26.92 73.65
N PRO A 776 2.97 -26.96 73.73
CA PRO A 776 2.10 -26.23 72.78
C PRO A 776 1.13 -25.28 73.52
N SER A 777 0.26 -24.61 72.76
CA SER A 777 -1.09 -24.18 73.17
C SER A 777 -1.43 -22.72 72.99
N PRO A 778 -2.69 -22.29 72.81
CA PRO A 778 -3.83 -22.93 72.14
C PRO A 778 -4.60 -22.02 71.14
N GLU A 779 -5.47 -22.64 70.40
CA GLU A 779 -6.60 -22.13 69.61
C GLU A 779 -7.62 -21.25 70.40
N PRO A 780 -8.49 -20.46 69.65
CA PRO A 780 -9.86 -20.97 69.47
C PRO A 780 -10.48 -20.75 68.09
N THR A 781 -11.23 -21.76 67.71
CA THR A 781 -12.32 -21.86 66.71
C THR A 781 -13.60 -21.08 67.16
N PRO A 782 -14.84 -21.09 66.45
CA PRO A 782 -15.22 -21.73 65.20
C PRO A 782 -16.27 -21.02 64.34
N GLU A 783 -16.41 -21.43 63.01
CA GLU A 783 -17.65 -21.92 62.33
C GLU A 783 -18.86 -21.00 62.10
N PRO A 784 -19.79 -21.22 61.08
CA PRO A 784 -19.98 -22.43 60.28
C PRO A 784 -20.31 -22.29 58.77
N GLN A 785 -20.25 -23.43 58.13
CA GLN A 785 -20.83 -23.80 56.82
C GLN A 785 -22.34 -23.99 56.87
N PRO A 786 -23.06 -24.06 55.66
CA PRO A 786 -23.42 -25.39 55.18
C PRO A 786 -23.33 -25.62 53.68
N THR A 787 -23.05 -26.82 53.33
CA THR A 787 -23.28 -27.57 52.10
C THR A 787 -24.73 -28.11 52.05
N PRO A 788 -25.28 -28.86 51.05
CA PRO A 788 -24.57 -29.66 50.02
C PRO A 788 -25.27 -29.75 48.62
N ASP A 789 -24.62 -30.51 47.76
CA ASP A 789 -25.03 -31.62 46.85
C ASP A 789 -25.45 -31.26 45.41
N ASP A 790 -25.24 -32.04 44.40
CA ASP A 790 -24.68 -33.35 44.12
C ASP A 790 -24.47 -33.53 42.63
N GLY A 791 -23.56 -34.35 42.22
CA GLY A 791 -23.83 -35.26 41.10
C GLY A 791 -23.09 -35.19 39.77
N THR A 792 -21.97 -35.86 39.73
CA THR A 792 -21.44 -36.87 38.77
C THR A 792 -20.82 -36.47 37.44
N SER A 793 -19.53 -36.74 37.39
CA SER A 793 -18.71 -37.60 36.48
C SER A 793 -18.40 -37.20 35.09
N GLY A 794 -17.11 -37.09 34.84
CA GLY A 794 -16.41 -37.81 33.79
C GLY A 794 -15.33 -37.14 33.02
N GLY A 795 -14.06 -37.33 33.45
CA GLY A 795 -12.96 -37.61 32.54
C GLY A 795 -12.19 -36.50 31.87
N GLY A 796 -11.08 -36.08 32.51
CA GLY A 796 -9.75 -35.99 31.92
C GLY A 796 -9.36 -34.94 30.93
N SER A 797 -8.67 -33.96 31.33
CA SER A 797 -7.30 -33.56 31.00
C SER A 797 -6.99 -32.12 31.38
N ALA A 798 -5.82 -31.93 31.95
CA ALA A 798 -5.35 -30.73 32.57
C ALA A 798 -5.28 -29.50 31.65
N GLY A 799 -5.81 -28.41 32.12
CA GLY A 799 -5.73 -27.06 31.60
C GLY A 799 -6.76 -26.24 32.35
N GLY A 800 -6.36 -25.61 33.47
CA GLY A 800 -7.26 -24.77 34.27
C GLY A 800 -7.85 -23.65 33.48
N SER A 801 -9.03 -23.88 32.88
CA SER A 801 -9.86 -22.90 32.21
C SER A 801 -10.48 -21.99 33.26
N CYS A 802 -10.33 -20.67 33.12
CA CYS A 802 -11.22 -19.74 33.79
C CYS A 802 -12.66 -20.10 33.43
N ALA A 803 -13.57 -20.00 34.41
CA ALA A 803 -15.00 -20.16 34.15
C ALA A 803 -15.40 -19.23 32.99
N THR A 804 -16.35 -19.68 32.17
CA THR A 804 -16.87 -18.86 31.04
C THR A 804 -17.19 -17.47 31.57
N PRO A 805 -16.56 -16.41 31.00
CA PRO A 805 -16.72 -15.08 31.55
C PRO A 805 -18.20 -14.65 31.45
N THR A 806 -18.72 -14.11 32.52
CA THR A 806 -20.09 -13.58 32.58
C THR A 806 -20.05 -12.14 33.06
N ASP A 807 -20.82 -11.25 32.40
CA ASP A 807 -21.02 -9.87 32.80
C ASP A 807 -22.43 -9.70 33.34
N PRO A 808 -22.61 -9.43 34.65
CA PRO A 808 -23.93 -9.20 35.23
C PRO A 808 -24.71 -8.05 34.60
N ASN A 809 -24.00 -7.12 33.92
CA ASN A 809 -24.61 -5.98 33.23
C ASN A 809 -25.01 -6.29 31.79
N ALA A 810 -24.62 -7.43 31.23
CA ALA A 810 -24.99 -7.79 29.86
C ALA A 810 -26.50 -7.83 29.64
N SER A 811 -27.27 -8.25 30.66
CA SER A 811 -28.74 -8.29 30.60
C SER A 811 -29.41 -6.91 30.46
N LYS A 812 -28.68 -5.81 30.64
CA LYS A 812 -29.17 -4.44 30.36
C LYS A 812 -29.35 -4.15 28.88
N TYR A 813 -28.70 -4.94 28.02
CA TYR A 813 -28.79 -4.80 26.56
C TYR A 813 -29.77 -5.82 25.97
N PRO A 814 -30.47 -5.47 24.85
CA PRO A 814 -31.40 -6.41 24.21
C PRO A 814 -30.65 -7.67 23.76
N ALA A 815 -31.32 -8.84 23.88
CA ALA A 815 -30.74 -10.07 23.40
C ALA A 815 -30.51 -10.06 21.88
N TRP A 816 -29.40 -10.61 21.42
CA TRP A 816 -29.13 -10.78 19.99
C TRP A 816 -30.16 -11.73 19.34
N SER A 817 -30.53 -11.43 18.11
CA SER A 817 -31.42 -12.25 17.30
C SER A 817 -30.91 -12.35 15.87
N ALA A 818 -30.88 -13.57 15.31
CA ALA A 818 -30.42 -13.83 13.95
C ALA A 818 -31.26 -13.13 12.86
N SER A 819 -32.53 -12.88 13.14
CA SER A 819 -33.46 -12.24 12.19
C SER A 819 -33.37 -10.70 12.17
N LYS A 820 -32.75 -10.10 13.19
CA LYS A 820 -32.63 -8.65 13.32
C LYS A 820 -31.37 -8.12 12.61
N VAL A 821 -31.52 -6.98 11.95
CA VAL A 821 -30.40 -6.18 11.43
C VAL A 821 -29.83 -5.33 12.58
N TYR A 822 -28.52 -5.27 12.70
CA TYR A 822 -27.80 -4.44 13.65
C TYR A 822 -26.90 -3.48 12.88
N ASN A 823 -27.00 -2.20 13.20
CA ASN A 823 -26.11 -1.18 12.64
C ASN A 823 -24.87 -0.97 13.53
N GLY A 824 -23.82 -0.41 12.96
CA GLY A 824 -22.63 -0.07 13.74
C GLY A 824 -22.96 0.77 14.95
N GLY A 825 -22.43 0.40 16.11
CA GLY A 825 -22.71 1.06 17.37
C GLY A 825 -23.81 0.43 18.24
N GLU A 826 -24.72 -0.38 17.68
CA GLU A 826 -25.75 -1.09 18.47
C GLU A 826 -25.11 -2.13 19.39
N THR A 827 -25.57 -2.17 20.65
CA THR A 827 -25.06 -3.12 21.66
C THR A 827 -26.14 -4.15 22.00
N VAL A 828 -25.74 -5.43 22.05
CA VAL A 828 -26.62 -6.56 22.35
C VAL A 828 -26.03 -7.45 23.45
N SER A 829 -26.86 -8.25 24.10
CA SER A 829 -26.39 -9.33 24.94
C SER A 829 -26.41 -10.67 24.19
N TYR A 830 -25.32 -11.42 24.33
CA TYR A 830 -25.22 -12.79 23.81
C TYR A 830 -24.23 -13.60 24.66
N ASN A 831 -24.62 -14.80 25.05
CA ASN A 831 -23.84 -15.69 25.94
C ASN A 831 -23.34 -14.99 27.22
N ASN A 832 -24.25 -14.24 27.88
CA ASN A 832 -23.98 -13.50 29.12
C ASN A 832 -22.89 -12.42 29.00
N LEU A 833 -22.60 -11.95 27.80
CA LEU A 833 -21.66 -10.86 27.50
C LEU A 833 -22.36 -9.78 26.66
N ALA A 834 -21.89 -8.54 26.77
CA ALA A 834 -22.33 -7.42 25.95
C ALA A 834 -21.41 -7.26 24.76
N TRP A 835 -21.99 -7.14 23.56
CA TRP A 835 -21.30 -7.04 22.27
C TRP A 835 -21.82 -5.84 21.51
N LYS A 836 -20.93 -5.06 20.91
CA LYS A 836 -21.25 -3.90 20.08
C LYS A 836 -20.98 -4.25 18.63
N ALA A 837 -21.96 -4.02 17.75
CA ALA A 837 -21.75 -4.13 16.31
C ALA A 837 -20.73 -3.07 15.84
N LYS A 838 -19.68 -3.48 15.13
CA LYS A 838 -18.69 -2.58 14.55
C LYS A 838 -19.24 -1.85 13.32
N TYR A 839 -20.04 -2.55 12.55
CA TYR A 839 -20.70 -2.10 11.33
C TYR A 839 -21.99 -2.89 11.11
N TRP A 840 -22.69 -2.64 10.02
CA TRP A 840 -23.93 -3.33 9.68
C TRP A 840 -23.73 -4.85 9.66
N THR A 841 -24.60 -5.60 10.36
CA THR A 841 -24.56 -7.05 10.40
C THR A 841 -25.95 -7.66 10.60
N GLN A 842 -26.19 -8.81 9.96
CA GLN A 842 -27.41 -9.62 10.13
C GLN A 842 -27.03 -11.11 10.09
N ASN A 843 -27.68 -11.91 10.92
CA ASN A 843 -27.45 -13.37 11.00
C ASN A 843 -26.02 -13.80 11.40
N ASN A 844 -25.18 -12.88 11.83
CA ASN A 844 -23.85 -13.18 12.41
C ASN A 844 -23.96 -13.14 13.93
N ALA A 845 -23.81 -14.27 14.60
CA ALA A 845 -23.88 -14.32 16.07
C ALA A 845 -22.63 -13.61 16.68
N PRO A 846 -22.81 -12.82 17.76
CA PRO A 846 -21.69 -12.26 18.49
C PRO A 846 -20.76 -13.34 19.05
N GLY A 847 -19.46 -13.14 18.92
CA GLY A 847 -18.44 -14.07 19.39
C GLY A 847 -17.05 -13.47 19.24
N PHE A 848 -16.06 -14.07 19.85
CA PHE A 848 -14.67 -13.64 19.76
C PHE A 848 -14.09 -13.81 18.35
N ASP A 849 -14.63 -14.76 17.58
CA ASP A 849 -14.24 -15.06 16.20
C ASP A 849 -15.14 -14.35 15.17
N SER A 850 -16.10 -13.55 15.65
CA SER A 850 -17.10 -12.91 14.79
C SER A 850 -16.65 -11.48 14.49
N ASP A 851 -16.13 -11.25 13.30
CA ASP A 851 -15.58 -9.96 12.85
C ASP A 851 -16.55 -8.78 13.03
N PRO A 852 -17.86 -8.89 12.77
CA PRO A 852 -18.80 -7.77 12.95
C PRO A 852 -18.97 -7.31 14.40
N TRP A 853 -18.49 -8.06 15.40
CA TRP A 853 -18.78 -7.78 16.81
C TRP A 853 -17.53 -7.46 17.62
N GLN A 854 -17.67 -6.49 18.51
CA GLN A 854 -16.67 -6.10 19.50
C GLN A 854 -17.19 -6.40 20.91
N LEU A 855 -16.40 -7.05 21.74
CA LEU A 855 -16.73 -7.26 23.14
C LEU A 855 -16.72 -5.91 23.89
N VAL A 856 -17.80 -5.61 24.61
CA VAL A 856 -17.95 -4.41 25.45
C VAL A 856 -17.80 -4.76 26.94
N SER A 857 -18.18 -5.99 27.31
CA SER A 857 -18.09 -6.45 28.69
C SER A 857 -16.64 -6.45 29.17
N GLN A 858 -16.37 -5.76 30.27
CA GLN A 858 -15.07 -5.77 30.95
C GLN A 858 -14.96 -7.03 31.84
N VAL A 859 -14.59 -8.16 31.24
CA VAL A 859 -14.46 -9.45 31.92
C VAL A 859 -13.03 -9.96 31.82
N LYS A 860 -12.56 -10.67 32.83
CA LYS A 860 -11.28 -11.37 32.79
C LYS A 860 -11.37 -12.55 31.83
N MET A 861 -10.46 -12.64 30.90
CA MET A 861 -10.40 -13.73 29.92
C MET A 861 -9.02 -14.36 29.88
N SER A 862 -8.97 -15.67 29.66
CA SER A 862 -7.73 -16.37 29.29
C SER A 862 -7.30 -15.97 27.89
N TRP A 863 -6.00 -15.90 27.66
CA TRP A 863 -5.43 -15.65 26.33
C TRP A 863 -5.90 -16.69 25.32
N ARG A 864 -6.16 -16.22 24.11
CA ARG A 864 -6.55 -17.05 22.97
C ARG A 864 -5.79 -16.63 21.72
N PRO A 865 -5.28 -17.57 20.89
CA PRO A 865 -4.50 -17.24 19.69
C PRO A 865 -5.31 -16.59 18.57
N ASP A 866 -6.63 -16.78 18.59
CA ASP A 866 -7.57 -16.25 17.59
C ASP A 866 -8.10 -14.84 17.91
N VAL A 867 -7.87 -14.34 19.12
CA VAL A 867 -8.30 -13.02 19.60
C VAL A 867 -7.23 -11.97 19.28
N VAL A 868 -7.67 -10.81 18.83
CA VAL A 868 -6.84 -9.61 18.69
C VAL A 868 -6.77 -8.89 20.02
N TYR A 869 -5.56 -8.54 20.44
CA TYR A 869 -5.30 -7.70 21.62
C TYR A 869 -4.62 -6.42 21.17
N ASN A 870 -5.19 -5.28 21.48
CA ASN A 870 -4.62 -3.98 21.20
C ASN A 870 -3.66 -3.52 22.31
N GLY A 871 -2.81 -2.56 22.03
CA GLY A 871 -1.90 -2.02 23.05
C GLY A 871 -2.66 -1.50 24.27
N GLY A 872 -2.27 -2.00 25.46
CA GLY A 872 -2.94 -1.69 26.71
C GLY A 872 -3.98 -2.70 27.17
N GLU A 873 -4.48 -3.60 26.33
CA GLU A 873 -5.42 -4.67 26.70
C GLU A 873 -4.71 -5.78 27.48
N SER A 874 -5.44 -6.39 28.42
CA SER A 874 -4.88 -7.41 29.32
C SER A 874 -5.62 -8.73 29.15
N THR A 875 -4.86 -9.82 29.32
CA THR A 875 -5.38 -11.19 29.31
C THR A 875 -4.70 -12.03 30.39
N ASP A 876 -5.32 -13.13 30.78
CA ASP A 876 -4.75 -14.05 31.75
C ASP A 876 -4.15 -15.26 31.03
N TYR A 877 -2.91 -15.64 31.37
CA TYR A 877 -2.24 -16.79 30.77
C TYR A 877 -1.20 -17.37 31.74
N ALA A 878 -1.21 -18.70 31.90
CA ALA A 878 -0.27 -19.44 32.74
C ALA A 878 -0.13 -18.88 34.18
N GLY A 879 -1.24 -18.50 34.79
CA GLY A 879 -1.30 -18.01 36.19
C GLY A 879 -0.85 -16.54 36.35
N PHE A 880 -0.68 -15.80 35.28
CA PHE A 880 -0.31 -14.38 35.31
C PHE A 880 -1.23 -13.56 34.45
N GLN A 881 -1.40 -12.29 34.81
CA GLN A 881 -1.99 -11.31 33.94
C GLN A 881 -0.92 -10.76 32.98
N TRP A 882 -1.26 -10.66 31.71
CA TRP A 882 -0.38 -10.13 30.66
C TRP A 882 -1.03 -8.93 29.99
N LYS A 883 -0.27 -7.90 29.69
CA LYS A 883 -0.74 -6.68 29.02
C LYS A 883 -0.02 -6.55 27.68
N ALA A 884 -0.78 -6.40 26.61
CA ALA A 884 -0.23 -6.15 25.28
C ALA A 884 0.42 -4.75 25.23
N LYS A 885 1.63 -4.64 24.69
CA LYS A 885 2.34 -3.36 24.45
C LYS A 885 1.78 -2.66 23.21
N TRP A 886 1.44 -3.43 22.19
CA TRP A 886 0.86 -3.01 20.92
C TRP A 886 -0.06 -4.10 20.39
N TRP A 887 -0.63 -3.91 19.22
CA TRP A 887 -1.55 -4.86 18.58
C TRP A 887 -0.88 -6.23 18.37
N THR A 888 -1.58 -7.29 18.72
CA THR A 888 -1.11 -8.68 18.53
C THR A 888 -2.28 -9.64 18.28
N LYS A 889 -2.01 -10.68 17.49
CA LYS A 889 -2.90 -11.83 17.29
C LYS A 889 -2.05 -13.10 17.11
N GLY A 890 -2.33 -14.12 17.89
CA GLY A 890 -1.60 -15.37 17.81
C GLY A 890 -0.30 -15.43 18.63
N ASP A 891 0.22 -14.30 19.07
CA ASP A 891 1.44 -14.23 19.86
C ASP A 891 1.18 -14.66 21.30
N GLU A 892 1.83 -15.75 21.75
CA GLU A 892 1.59 -16.34 23.07
C GLU A 892 2.26 -15.50 24.17
N PRO A 893 1.53 -15.16 25.26
CA PRO A 893 2.11 -14.43 26.39
C PRO A 893 3.26 -15.20 27.05
N GLY A 894 4.39 -14.50 27.22
CA GLY A 894 5.62 -15.08 27.78
C GLY A 894 6.56 -15.68 26.75
N LYS A 895 6.12 -15.84 25.49
CA LYS A 895 6.98 -16.25 24.38
C LYS A 895 7.27 -15.10 23.39
N ALA A 896 6.40 -14.12 23.33
CA ALA A 896 6.55 -12.97 22.43
C ALA A 896 6.76 -11.67 23.21
N ASP A 897 7.62 -10.80 22.69
CA ASP A 897 7.97 -9.50 23.29
C ASP A 897 6.81 -8.51 23.37
N VAL A 898 5.72 -8.76 22.63
CA VAL A 898 4.50 -7.94 22.64
C VAL A 898 3.83 -7.90 24.01
N TRP A 899 4.15 -8.83 24.92
CA TRP A 899 3.50 -8.96 26.20
C TRP A 899 4.35 -8.43 27.37
N VAL A 900 3.74 -7.67 28.28
CA VAL A 900 4.30 -7.31 29.57
C VAL A 900 3.66 -8.19 30.64
N LYS A 901 4.47 -8.91 31.37
CA LYS A 901 4.01 -9.73 32.51
C LYS A 901 3.57 -8.84 33.67
N GLY A 902 2.35 -9.02 34.13
CA GLY A 902 1.74 -8.34 35.27
C GLY A 902 1.76 -9.21 36.54
N GLY A 903 0.79 -8.95 37.43
CA GLY A 903 0.59 -9.69 38.67
C GLY A 903 0.13 -11.11 38.46
N VAL A 904 0.08 -11.87 39.56
CA VAL A 904 -0.48 -13.24 39.59
C VAL A 904 -1.98 -13.14 39.25
N SER A 905 -2.46 -14.03 38.41
CA SER A 905 -3.87 -14.18 38.06
C SER A 905 -4.49 -15.38 38.79
N ASP A 906 -5.75 -15.21 39.18
CA ASP A 906 -6.55 -16.30 39.76
C ASP A 906 -6.95 -17.34 38.70
N CYS A 907 -6.74 -17.03 37.42
CA CYS A 907 -6.91 -17.95 36.31
C CYS A 907 -5.64 -18.80 36.10
N LYS A 908 -5.67 -20.06 36.51
CA LYS A 908 -4.57 -21.04 36.34
C LYS A 908 -4.70 -21.76 34.99
#